data_8b7b8a133b92c0311e69270de6bf2f01
#
_entry.id   8b7b8a133b92c0311e69270de6bf2f01
#
_cell.length_a   1.000
_cell.length_b   1.000
_cell.length_c   1.000
_cell.angle_alpha   90.00
_cell.angle_beta   90.00
_cell.angle_gamma   90.00
#
_symmetry.space_group_name_H-M   'P 1'
#
loop_
_entity.id
_entity.type
_entity.pdbx_description
1 polymer ?
#
loop_
_entity_poly.entity_id
_entity_poly.type
_entity_poly.pdbx_seq_one_letter_code
_entity_poly.pdbx_strand_id
1 'polypeptide(L)'
;MIDSFSVLTITTAPIIPELWIAVLALGLAALLMTSAFRFRKGMIWRTLAAAVFVLMLLNPSIIKENRAPIKDTALILVDRSNSQNIDERNEQIETALADIQSTLPNRDDLDLKIITVPNDKSETTLHRETLLFSALKDAMKDIPKANRAGAILISDGQIHDSPEDIKNHFAPDDYGPVHTLLTGHDDEIDRSIKIINAPSYGITGQSISVTFQVDDGDNRLSDTANITLTNQDGKTETLNVAVGEPKTVDLPINHRGQNIFKLSTPPVETTDEPEINISNNTATLLVNGIRDRLKVLLVSGKPHNGGRIWRNLLTSDPGVDLVHFTILRDPTTIDSTPQNELSLIAFPFRELFDVKLYDFDLIVMDQYKVNRILSPQYFHNIRRYVEKGGALLHATGPVFADEQHSISKTFLKEILPALPNGQVINSPYTPALTALGKNHPVTRNLGDPATWGTWDQQIAVTVKPDADILMHGADDTPLLSLVRIQNPIPNTGDEEGRVAQIASNQIWLWARDIDGGGPHRELLRRTVHWLMKEPDLDERAISLSADNDDITVRIRDVNSNTGNITVTRPDGSTDVVGLKKDQDWLTGTIAANQAGLYGVKNSDGGQKYIVMGSPDPPELHDLRSTPEHLEPLVKHTGGSILRLSQSSQTPDVQRVKPSARYYGTGLNGPWIGLRDNKAYTVTGTRYIPLMPPYLAVIFMLGALLLMWWREGR
;
A
#
# COMPACT_ATOMS: atom_id res chain seq x y z
N MET A 1 26.41 -44.81 -18.37
CA MET A 1 25.80 -45.60 -19.47
C MET A 1 24.35 -45.85 -19.10
N ILE A 2 23.41 -45.11 -19.67
CA ILE A 2 21.96 -45.17 -19.30
C ILE A 2 21.44 -46.46 -19.99
N ASP A 3 21.10 -47.45 -19.20
CA ASP A 3 20.53 -48.70 -19.70
C ASP A 3 19.13 -48.46 -20.29
N SER A 4 19.02 -48.61 -21.60
CA SER A 4 17.76 -48.57 -22.33
C SER A 4 16.96 -49.85 -22.08
N PHE A 5 15.88 -49.77 -21.32
CA PHE A 5 14.98 -50.90 -21.11
C PHE A 5 14.07 -51.08 -22.34
N SER A 6 13.95 -52.30 -22.86
CA SER A 6 13.05 -52.65 -23.94
C SER A 6 11.81 -53.37 -23.40
N VAL A 7 10.64 -52.85 -23.62
CA VAL A 7 9.37 -53.52 -23.32
C VAL A 7 8.81 -54.11 -24.60
N LEU A 8 8.39 -55.38 -24.51
CA LEU A 8 7.82 -56.17 -25.62
C LEU A 8 6.33 -56.29 -25.43
N THR A 9 5.55 -55.67 -26.32
CA THR A 9 4.08 -55.79 -26.36
C THR A 9 3.63 -56.34 -27.71
N ILE A 10 2.65 -57.28 -27.71
CA ILE A 10 2.08 -57.81 -28.92
C ILE A 10 0.94 -56.92 -29.38
N THR A 11 0.97 -56.47 -30.60
CA THR A 11 -0.06 -55.65 -31.22
C THR A 11 -0.29 -56.07 -32.68
N THR A 12 -1.35 -55.65 -33.31
CA THR A 12 -1.57 -55.76 -34.76
C THR A 12 -1.02 -54.53 -35.45
N ALA A 13 -0.22 -54.72 -36.52
CA ALA A 13 0.25 -53.65 -37.39
C ALA A 13 -0.30 -53.92 -38.81
N PRO A 14 -1.60 -53.66 -39.04
CA PRO A 14 -2.30 -54.09 -40.21
C PRO A 14 -1.73 -53.43 -41.49
N ILE A 15 -1.56 -54.23 -42.56
CA ILE A 15 -0.98 -53.80 -43.84
C ILE A 15 -1.96 -52.90 -44.60
N ILE A 16 -3.26 -53.08 -44.40
CA ILE A 16 -4.35 -52.27 -44.94
C ILE A 16 -5.30 -51.87 -43.79
N PRO A 17 -6.10 -50.78 -43.97
CA PRO A 17 -7.04 -50.39 -42.91
C PRO A 17 -7.92 -51.50 -42.41
N GLU A 18 -8.10 -51.61 -41.09
CA GLU A 18 -8.83 -52.74 -40.43
C GLU A 18 -10.21 -52.99 -41.02
N LEU A 19 -10.91 -51.93 -41.46
CA LEU A 19 -12.22 -52.01 -42.09
C LEU A 19 -12.18 -52.93 -43.37
N TRP A 20 -11.12 -52.75 -44.19
CA TRP A 20 -10.98 -53.57 -45.42
C TRP A 20 -10.61 -55.01 -45.07
N ILE A 21 -9.83 -55.26 -44.01
CA ILE A 21 -9.52 -56.59 -43.54
C ILE A 21 -10.81 -57.31 -43.07
N ALA A 22 -11.69 -56.58 -42.35
CA ALA A 22 -12.95 -57.09 -41.92
C ALA A 22 -13.90 -57.43 -43.11
N VAL A 23 -13.97 -56.55 -44.10
CA VAL A 23 -14.76 -56.77 -45.33
C VAL A 23 -14.23 -57.98 -46.11
N LEU A 24 -12.92 -58.10 -46.26
CA LEU A 24 -12.27 -59.23 -46.91
C LEU A 24 -12.51 -60.54 -46.14
N ALA A 25 -12.37 -60.54 -44.83
CA ALA A 25 -12.64 -61.68 -43.96
C ALA A 25 -14.11 -62.13 -44.03
N LEU A 26 -15.07 -61.20 -44.07
CA LEU A 26 -16.50 -61.50 -44.28
C LEU A 26 -16.73 -62.11 -45.67
N GLY A 27 -16.11 -61.55 -46.72
CA GLY A 27 -16.19 -62.06 -48.07
C GLY A 27 -15.60 -63.49 -48.20
N LEU A 28 -14.45 -63.75 -47.60
CA LEU A 28 -13.84 -65.09 -47.51
C LEU A 28 -14.72 -66.06 -46.70
N ALA A 29 -15.30 -65.63 -45.60
CA ALA A 29 -16.21 -66.45 -44.80
C ALA A 29 -17.49 -66.83 -45.59
N ALA A 30 -18.07 -65.88 -46.34
CA ALA A 30 -19.21 -66.13 -47.23
C ALA A 30 -18.87 -67.15 -48.33
N LEU A 31 -17.69 -67.01 -48.97
CA LEU A 31 -17.19 -67.96 -49.97
C LEU A 31 -16.96 -69.36 -49.35
N LEU A 32 -16.40 -69.42 -48.14
CA LEU A 32 -16.21 -70.70 -47.42
C LEU A 32 -17.57 -71.31 -47.07
N MET A 33 -18.55 -70.54 -46.66
CA MET A 33 -19.93 -71.00 -46.39
C MET A 33 -20.61 -71.63 -47.62
N THR A 34 -20.51 -70.99 -48.78
CA THR A 34 -21.04 -71.51 -50.04
C THR A 34 -20.33 -72.76 -50.45
N SER A 35 -19.03 -72.92 -50.18
CA SER A 35 -18.22 -74.09 -50.42
C SER A 35 -18.61 -75.25 -49.46
N ALA A 36 -19.00 -74.97 -48.23
CA ALA A 36 -19.46 -75.95 -47.23
C ALA A 36 -20.79 -76.59 -47.62
N PHE A 37 -21.73 -75.83 -48.14
CA PHE A 37 -22.99 -76.29 -48.61
C PHE A 37 -22.87 -77.32 -49.78
N ARG A 38 -21.72 -77.31 -50.52
CA ARG A 38 -21.46 -78.24 -51.62
C ARG A 38 -20.67 -79.49 -51.27
N PHE A 39 -20.43 -79.80 -49.96
CA PHE A 39 -19.69 -80.94 -49.41
C PHE A 39 -18.33 -81.24 -50.12
N ARG A 40 -17.60 -80.24 -50.48
CA ARG A 40 -16.29 -80.47 -51.18
C ARG A 40 -15.17 -80.96 -50.27
N LYS A 41 -14.48 -81.99 -50.70
CA LYS A 41 -13.29 -82.50 -50.00
C LYS A 41 -12.23 -81.35 -49.99
N GLY A 42 -11.53 -81.12 -48.83
CA GLY A 42 -10.48 -80.09 -48.74
C GLY A 42 -10.90 -78.79 -48.03
N MET A 43 -12.10 -78.72 -47.46
CA MET A 43 -12.66 -77.57 -46.75
C MET A 43 -11.72 -77.05 -45.64
N ILE A 44 -11.09 -77.94 -44.84
CA ILE A 44 -10.18 -77.59 -43.78
C ILE A 44 -8.99 -76.78 -44.30
N TRP A 45 -8.43 -77.15 -45.47
CA TRP A 45 -7.30 -76.46 -46.04
C TRP A 45 -7.67 -75.09 -46.65
N ARG A 46 -8.89 -74.90 -47.12
CA ARG A 46 -9.43 -73.63 -47.55
C ARG A 46 -9.59 -72.67 -46.37
N THR A 47 -10.17 -73.17 -45.27
CA THR A 47 -10.32 -72.31 -44.06
C THR A 47 -8.96 -71.96 -43.47
N LEU A 48 -7.98 -72.93 -43.50
CA LEU A 48 -6.65 -72.67 -43.04
C LEU A 48 -5.93 -71.61 -43.91
N ALA A 49 -6.02 -71.72 -45.25
CA ALA A 49 -5.45 -70.73 -46.14
C ALA A 49 -6.06 -69.32 -45.96
N ALA A 50 -7.41 -69.26 -45.82
CA ALA A 50 -8.09 -68.02 -45.55
C ALA A 50 -7.72 -67.38 -44.20
N ALA A 51 -7.61 -68.23 -43.15
CA ALA A 51 -7.16 -67.80 -41.82
C ALA A 51 -5.73 -67.26 -41.84
N VAL A 52 -4.82 -67.97 -42.53
CA VAL A 52 -3.42 -67.50 -42.68
C VAL A 52 -3.37 -66.20 -43.48
N PHE A 53 -4.18 -66.04 -44.49
CA PHE A 53 -4.28 -64.81 -45.27
C PHE A 53 -4.75 -63.60 -44.42
N VAL A 54 -5.82 -63.79 -43.67
CA VAL A 54 -6.35 -62.74 -42.75
C VAL A 54 -5.30 -62.45 -41.67
N LEU A 55 -4.65 -63.42 -41.09
CA LEU A 55 -3.59 -63.27 -40.09
C LEU A 55 -2.40 -62.51 -40.67
N MET A 56 -2.03 -62.73 -41.92
CA MET A 56 -1.01 -62.01 -42.63
C MET A 56 -1.37 -60.53 -42.83
N LEU A 57 -2.63 -60.23 -43.16
CA LEU A 57 -3.09 -58.87 -43.28
C LEU A 57 -3.13 -58.13 -41.95
N LEU A 58 -3.48 -58.81 -40.85
CA LEU A 58 -3.46 -58.26 -39.51
C LEU A 58 -2.03 -58.06 -39.00
N ASN A 59 -1.05 -58.76 -39.57
CA ASN A 59 0.36 -58.59 -39.28
C ASN A 59 0.67 -58.46 -37.77
N PRO A 60 0.40 -59.50 -36.96
CA PRO A 60 0.72 -59.48 -35.53
C PRO A 60 2.20 -59.22 -35.35
N SER A 61 2.51 -58.18 -34.59
CA SER A 61 3.87 -57.66 -34.42
C SER A 61 4.18 -57.42 -32.95
N ILE A 62 5.43 -57.60 -32.59
CA ILE A 62 5.95 -57.20 -31.29
C ILE A 62 6.47 -55.78 -31.43
N ILE A 63 5.96 -54.86 -30.60
CA ILE A 63 6.52 -53.54 -30.44
C ILE A 63 7.69 -53.62 -29.48
N LYS A 64 8.85 -53.22 -29.95
CA LYS A 64 10.04 -52.98 -29.12
C LYS A 64 10.19 -51.48 -28.96
N GLU A 65 9.90 -50.97 -27.76
CA GLU A 65 10.09 -49.56 -27.42
C GLU A 65 11.49 -49.38 -26.85
N ASN A 66 12.25 -48.43 -27.38
CA ASN A 66 13.47 -47.96 -26.76
C ASN A 66 13.07 -46.81 -25.80
N ARG A 67 13.24 -47.04 -24.51
CA ARG A 67 12.90 -46.09 -23.45
C ARG A 67 14.18 -45.46 -22.91
N ALA A 68 14.24 -44.14 -22.93
CA ALA A 68 15.29 -43.38 -22.24
C ALA A 68 14.71 -42.88 -20.91
N PRO A 69 15.35 -43.11 -19.78
CA PRO A 69 14.90 -42.59 -18.49
C PRO A 69 14.99 -41.06 -18.50
N ILE A 70 14.02 -40.43 -17.90
CA ILE A 70 14.01 -38.99 -17.66
C ILE A 70 14.25 -38.79 -16.18
N LYS A 71 15.01 -37.75 -15.82
CA LYS A 71 15.25 -37.41 -14.44
C LYS A 71 13.99 -36.91 -13.77
N ASP A 72 13.76 -37.35 -12.56
CA ASP A 72 12.73 -36.70 -11.71
C ASP A 72 13.23 -35.35 -11.22
N THR A 73 12.31 -34.45 -10.88
CA THR A 73 12.63 -33.11 -10.35
C THR A 73 12.09 -32.98 -8.94
N ALA A 74 12.96 -32.69 -8.00
CA ALA A 74 12.60 -32.28 -6.64
C ALA A 74 12.66 -30.77 -6.52
N LEU A 75 11.66 -30.20 -5.86
CA LEU A 75 11.55 -28.76 -5.61
C LEU A 75 11.97 -28.47 -4.17
N ILE A 76 12.86 -27.49 -3.96
CA ILE A 76 13.15 -26.92 -2.65
C ILE A 76 12.69 -25.46 -2.68
N LEU A 77 11.75 -25.11 -1.83
CA LEU A 77 11.37 -23.72 -1.58
C LEU A 77 12.00 -23.28 -0.28
N VAL A 78 12.70 -22.17 -0.35
CA VAL A 78 13.41 -21.58 0.77
C VAL A 78 12.79 -20.25 1.10
N ASP A 79 12.25 -20.14 2.27
CA ASP A 79 11.73 -18.89 2.82
C ASP A 79 12.90 -17.97 3.17
N ARG A 80 12.85 -16.73 2.65
CA ARG A 80 13.80 -15.64 2.92
C ARG A 80 13.07 -14.37 3.35
N SER A 81 11.90 -14.54 3.94
CA SER A 81 11.16 -13.43 4.56
C SER A 81 11.94 -12.81 5.72
N ASN A 82 11.45 -11.67 6.20
CA ASN A 82 12.12 -10.97 7.31
C ASN A 82 12.12 -11.76 8.61
N SER A 83 11.13 -12.64 8.81
CA SER A 83 11.04 -13.54 9.97
C SER A 83 12.23 -14.52 10.05
N GLN A 84 12.88 -14.81 8.92
CA GLN A 84 14.07 -15.69 8.90
C GLN A 84 15.37 -14.98 9.35
N ASN A 85 15.34 -13.66 9.53
CA ASN A 85 16.49 -12.90 10.06
C ASN A 85 16.57 -12.90 11.59
N ILE A 86 15.66 -13.62 12.26
CA ILE A 86 15.60 -13.74 13.71
C ILE A 86 16.49 -14.90 14.15
N ASP A 87 17.26 -14.68 15.21
CA ASP A 87 18.14 -15.66 15.83
C ASP A 87 18.98 -16.47 14.81
N GLU A 88 19.03 -17.79 14.97
CA GLU A 88 19.84 -18.72 14.17
C GLU A 88 19.11 -19.26 12.92
N ARG A 89 17.89 -18.76 12.58
CA ARG A 89 17.05 -19.33 11.50
C ARG A 89 17.74 -19.31 10.15
N ASN A 90 18.45 -18.22 9.82
CA ASN A 90 19.24 -18.16 8.59
C ASN A 90 20.35 -19.20 8.55
N GLU A 91 21.03 -19.44 9.68
CA GLU A 91 22.09 -20.46 9.76
C GLU A 91 21.52 -21.87 9.63
N GLN A 92 20.35 -22.12 10.24
CA GLN A 92 19.60 -23.37 10.08
C GLN A 92 19.24 -23.64 8.60
N ILE A 93 18.79 -22.60 7.86
CA ILE A 93 18.48 -22.70 6.43
C ILE A 93 19.72 -23.04 5.62
N GLU A 94 20.82 -22.31 5.82
CA GLU A 94 22.06 -22.54 5.06
C GLU A 94 22.63 -23.96 5.32
N THR A 95 22.62 -24.39 6.58
CA THR A 95 23.08 -25.74 6.96
C THR A 95 22.20 -26.80 6.31
N ALA A 96 20.87 -26.70 6.41
CA ALA A 96 19.96 -27.64 5.80
C ALA A 96 20.10 -27.71 4.28
N LEU A 97 20.25 -26.54 3.62
CA LEU A 97 20.50 -26.50 2.17
C LEU A 97 21.82 -27.15 1.76
N ALA A 98 22.90 -26.86 2.49
CA ALA A 98 24.21 -27.44 2.23
C ALA A 98 24.17 -28.98 2.38
N ASP A 99 23.53 -29.48 3.44
CA ASP A 99 23.41 -30.94 3.69
C ASP A 99 22.57 -31.61 2.59
N ILE A 100 21.42 -31.05 2.25
CA ILE A 100 20.56 -31.58 1.17
C ILE A 100 21.32 -31.57 -0.16
N GLN A 101 22.00 -30.48 -0.48
CA GLN A 101 22.79 -30.37 -1.70
C GLN A 101 23.98 -31.32 -1.73
N SER A 102 24.60 -31.61 -0.59
CA SER A 102 25.70 -32.55 -0.52
C SER A 102 25.26 -34.02 -0.74
N THR A 103 24.05 -34.34 -0.29
CA THR A 103 23.51 -35.73 -0.31
C THR A 103 22.83 -36.06 -1.65
N LEU A 104 22.12 -35.12 -2.29
CA LEU A 104 21.34 -35.37 -3.50
C LEU A 104 22.09 -35.39 -4.84
N PRO A 105 23.15 -34.58 -5.12
CA PRO A 105 23.77 -34.50 -6.45
C PRO A 105 24.51 -35.76 -6.93
N ASN A 106 24.75 -36.71 -6.05
CA ASN A 106 25.39 -38.00 -6.44
C ASN A 106 24.40 -38.96 -7.12
N ARG A 107 23.19 -38.55 -7.45
CA ARG A 107 22.18 -39.38 -8.10
C ARG A 107 21.89 -38.87 -9.51
N ASP A 108 22.31 -39.65 -10.50
CA ASP A 108 22.09 -39.34 -11.93
C ASP A 108 20.62 -39.27 -12.36
N ASP A 109 19.69 -39.66 -11.48
CA ASP A 109 18.25 -39.80 -11.74
C ASP A 109 17.36 -38.65 -11.19
N LEU A 110 17.97 -37.66 -10.51
CA LEU A 110 17.24 -36.55 -9.87
C LEU A 110 17.83 -35.19 -10.22
N ASP A 111 16.98 -34.25 -10.64
CA ASP A 111 17.31 -32.84 -10.78
C ASP A 111 16.71 -32.05 -9.59
N LEU A 112 17.48 -31.09 -9.08
CA LEU A 112 17.08 -30.26 -7.96
C LEU A 112 16.79 -28.84 -8.42
N LYS A 113 15.55 -28.35 -8.18
CA LYS A 113 15.15 -26.97 -8.46
C LYS A 113 14.98 -26.23 -7.12
N ILE A 114 15.83 -25.24 -6.85
CA ILE A 114 15.78 -24.42 -5.62
C ILE A 114 15.17 -23.07 -6.00
N ILE A 115 14.18 -22.65 -5.24
CA ILE A 115 13.47 -21.37 -5.40
C ILE A 115 13.42 -20.68 -4.04
N THR A 116 13.81 -19.42 -4.01
CA THR A 116 13.68 -18.56 -2.83
C THR A 116 12.35 -17.81 -2.87
N VAL A 117 11.71 -17.67 -1.72
CA VAL A 117 10.46 -16.91 -1.55
C VAL A 117 10.74 -15.80 -0.55
N PRO A 118 10.45 -14.56 -0.89
CA PRO A 118 9.93 -14.01 -2.15
C PRO A 118 10.94 -14.05 -3.29
N ASN A 119 10.46 -14.33 -4.49
CA ASN A 119 11.31 -14.58 -5.67
C ASN A 119 11.65 -13.32 -6.46
N ASP A 120 10.98 -12.20 -6.19
CA ASP A 120 11.08 -11.00 -7.02
C ASP A 120 12.01 -9.96 -6.40
N LYS A 121 13.01 -9.56 -7.19
CA LYS A 121 13.93 -8.47 -6.86
C LYS A 121 13.31 -7.09 -7.05
N SER A 122 12.08 -7.02 -7.60
CA SER A 122 11.36 -5.79 -7.92
C SER A 122 10.29 -5.43 -6.89
N GLU A 123 9.86 -6.37 -6.03
CA GLU A 123 8.95 -6.06 -4.94
C GLU A 123 9.71 -5.44 -3.76
N THR A 124 9.11 -4.38 -3.23
CA THR A 124 9.62 -3.60 -2.12
C THR A 124 9.94 -4.48 -0.90
N THR A 125 11.10 -4.29 -0.31
CA THR A 125 11.54 -5.03 0.89
C THR A 125 10.60 -4.87 2.08
N LEU A 126 9.73 -3.85 2.03
CA LEU A 126 8.86 -3.43 3.13
C LEU A 126 7.46 -4.07 3.15
N HIS A 127 7.06 -4.80 2.09
CA HIS A 127 5.71 -5.37 1.93
C HIS A 127 5.70 -6.87 1.62
N ARG A 128 6.73 -7.59 2.03
CA ARG A 128 6.86 -9.01 1.68
C ARG A 128 6.04 -9.89 2.60
N GLU A 129 4.89 -10.33 2.10
CA GLU A 129 4.15 -11.45 2.66
C GLU A 129 4.79 -12.76 2.22
N THR A 130 4.82 -13.76 3.11
CA THR A 130 5.32 -15.10 2.77
C THR A 130 4.24 -15.87 2.02
N LEU A 131 4.32 -15.86 0.67
CA LEU A 131 3.36 -16.49 -0.25
C LEU A 131 3.87 -17.88 -0.69
N LEU A 132 4.01 -18.81 0.24
CA LEU A 132 4.67 -20.10 0.00
C LEU A 132 3.81 -21.05 -0.84
N PHE A 133 2.48 -21.06 -0.65
CA PHE A 133 1.56 -21.89 -1.41
C PHE A 133 1.48 -21.48 -2.89
N SER A 134 1.45 -20.19 -3.15
CA SER A 134 1.48 -19.65 -4.50
C SER A 134 2.79 -19.97 -5.21
N ALA A 135 3.92 -19.80 -4.52
CA ALA A 135 5.24 -20.16 -5.05
C ALA A 135 5.36 -21.66 -5.36
N LEU A 136 4.85 -22.53 -4.47
CA LEU A 136 4.80 -23.97 -4.69
C LEU A 136 3.97 -24.31 -5.95
N LYS A 137 2.80 -23.73 -6.08
CA LYS A 137 1.90 -23.95 -7.20
C LYS A 137 2.51 -23.52 -8.53
N ASP A 138 3.14 -22.35 -8.55
CA ASP A 138 3.75 -21.82 -9.77
C ASP A 138 5.00 -22.59 -10.17
N ALA A 139 5.86 -22.93 -9.21
CA ALA A 139 7.04 -23.73 -9.46
C ALA A 139 6.73 -25.13 -10.00
N MET A 140 5.63 -25.73 -9.53
CA MET A 140 5.19 -27.05 -9.98
C MET A 140 4.56 -27.04 -11.38
N LYS A 141 4.05 -25.89 -11.87
CA LYS A 141 3.52 -25.78 -13.26
C LYS A 141 4.60 -26.06 -14.31
N ASP A 142 5.83 -25.65 -14.03
CA ASP A 142 6.96 -25.84 -14.95
C ASP A 142 7.47 -27.28 -15.00
N ILE A 143 7.09 -28.13 -14.05
CA ILE A 143 7.57 -29.51 -13.93
C ILE A 143 6.48 -30.45 -14.47
N PRO A 144 6.77 -31.30 -15.50
CA PRO A 144 5.82 -32.28 -15.97
C PRO A 144 5.37 -33.23 -14.85
N LYS A 145 4.07 -33.53 -14.75
CA LYS A 145 3.50 -34.37 -13.67
C LYS A 145 4.24 -35.71 -13.47
N ALA A 146 4.64 -36.34 -14.58
CA ALA A 146 5.34 -37.61 -14.55
C ALA A 146 6.73 -37.56 -13.89
N ASN A 147 7.32 -36.37 -13.76
CA ASN A 147 8.68 -36.18 -13.27
C ASN A 147 8.71 -35.51 -11.88
N ARG A 148 7.57 -35.23 -11.26
CA ARG A 148 7.51 -34.56 -9.94
C ARG A 148 7.89 -35.56 -8.84
N ALA A 149 9.07 -35.35 -8.24
CA ALA A 149 9.52 -36.17 -7.13
C ALA A 149 8.88 -35.79 -5.79
N GLY A 150 8.49 -34.56 -5.64
CA GLY A 150 7.93 -33.95 -4.42
C GLY A 150 8.58 -32.60 -4.14
N ALA A 151 8.26 -32.02 -2.98
CA ALA A 151 8.79 -30.74 -2.55
C ALA A 151 9.31 -30.78 -1.10
N ILE A 152 10.29 -29.94 -0.81
CA ILE A 152 10.81 -29.65 0.52
C ILE A 152 10.66 -28.16 0.74
N LEU A 153 9.92 -27.77 1.76
CA LEU A 153 9.72 -26.40 2.19
C LEU A 153 10.62 -26.12 3.39
N ILE A 154 11.36 -25.03 3.38
CA ILE A 154 12.20 -24.60 4.52
C ILE A 154 11.66 -23.23 4.93
N SER A 155 10.99 -23.14 6.09
CA SER A 155 10.30 -21.94 6.58
C SER A 155 10.03 -22.08 8.07
N ASP A 156 9.72 -20.97 8.77
CA ASP A 156 9.21 -20.97 10.15
C ASP A 156 7.73 -21.36 10.24
N GLY A 157 7.07 -21.51 9.08
CA GLY A 157 5.67 -21.92 9.00
C GLY A 157 4.67 -20.78 9.05
N GLN A 158 5.09 -19.53 9.23
CA GLN A 158 4.23 -18.36 9.12
C GLN A 158 3.96 -18.02 7.66
N ILE A 159 2.76 -18.35 7.18
CA ILE A 159 2.37 -18.25 5.78
C ILE A 159 1.06 -17.50 5.64
N HIS A 160 1.00 -16.56 4.70
CA HIS A 160 -0.11 -15.63 4.52
C HIS A 160 -1.08 -16.03 3.40
N ASP A 161 -0.74 -17.01 2.56
CA ASP A 161 -1.52 -17.45 1.39
C ASP A 161 -2.10 -18.88 1.53
N SER A 162 -2.32 -19.34 2.77
CA SER A 162 -2.91 -20.66 3.00
C SER A 162 -4.36 -20.70 2.49
N PRO A 163 -4.71 -21.58 1.52
CA PRO A 163 -6.06 -21.68 1.00
C PRO A 163 -6.97 -22.38 2.01
N GLU A 164 -8.25 -21.97 2.09
CA GLU A 164 -9.27 -22.61 2.94
C GLU A 164 -9.50 -24.08 2.58
N ASP A 165 -9.35 -24.46 1.30
CA ASP A 165 -9.56 -25.83 0.81
C ASP A 165 -8.32 -26.39 0.11
N ILE A 166 -7.36 -26.88 0.91
CA ILE A 166 -6.11 -27.48 0.44
C ILE A 166 -6.37 -28.70 -0.46
N LYS A 167 -7.39 -29.50 -0.19
CA LYS A 167 -7.65 -30.74 -0.91
C LYS A 167 -7.98 -30.53 -2.39
N ASN A 168 -8.64 -29.43 -2.70
CA ASN A 168 -9.00 -29.10 -4.08
C ASN A 168 -7.83 -28.48 -4.87
N HIS A 169 -6.85 -27.91 -4.17
CA HIS A 169 -5.74 -27.19 -4.80
C HIS A 169 -4.46 -28.02 -4.91
N PHE A 170 -4.24 -29.00 -4.02
CA PHE A 170 -2.99 -29.75 -3.90
C PHE A 170 -3.23 -31.26 -3.93
N ALA A 171 -3.63 -31.81 -5.08
CA ALA A 171 -3.83 -33.24 -5.23
C ALA A 171 -2.50 -34.00 -5.00
N PRO A 172 -2.47 -35.04 -4.12
CA PRO A 172 -1.24 -35.78 -3.81
C PRO A 172 -0.57 -36.37 -5.05
N ASP A 173 -1.34 -36.86 -6.03
CA ASP A 173 -0.81 -37.43 -7.26
C ASP A 173 -0.11 -36.40 -8.15
N ASP A 174 -0.55 -35.12 -8.07
CA ASP A 174 0.00 -34.05 -8.87
C ASP A 174 1.26 -33.41 -8.26
N TYR A 175 1.36 -33.33 -6.94
CA TYR A 175 2.47 -32.65 -6.25
C TYR A 175 3.56 -33.60 -5.74
N GLY A 176 3.22 -34.84 -5.44
CA GLY A 176 4.08 -35.72 -4.67
C GLY A 176 4.08 -35.38 -3.18
N PRO A 177 4.93 -36.01 -2.37
CA PRO A 177 5.07 -35.69 -0.97
C PRO A 177 5.64 -34.27 -0.80
N VAL A 178 5.02 -33.48 0.08
CA VAL A 178 5.53 -32.19 0.48
C VAL A 178 6.03 -32.29 1.92
N HIS A 179 7.32 -32.13 2.11
CA HIS A 179 7.96 -32.13 3.42
C HIS A 179 8.25 -30.70 3.85
N THR A 180 8.18 -30.45 5.14
CA THR A 180 8.53 -29.15 5.72
C THR A 180 9.66 -29.33 6.72
N LEU A 181 10.67 -28.50 6.57
CA LEU A 181 11.74 -28.32 7.55
C LEU A 181 11.50 -26.97 8.24
N LEU A 182 11.02 -27.02 9.48
CA LEU A 182 10.72 -25.82 10.25
C LEU A 182 11.99 -25.23 10.85
N THR A 183 12.20 -23.95 10.63
CA THR A 183 13.22 -23.13 11.32
C THR A 183 12.68 -22.60 12.64
N GLY A 184 13.56 -22.17 13.56
CA GLY A 184 13.20 -21.67 14.88
C GLY A 184 12.97 -22.78 15.93
N HIS A 185 12.47 -22.40 17.10
CA HIS A 185 12.31 -23.27 18.28
C HIS A 185 10.83 -23.47 18.64
N ASP A 186 10.52 -24.48 19.48
CA ASP A 186 9.14 -24.78 19.92
C ASP A 186 8.64 -23.86 21.04
N ASP A 187 9.54 -23.25 21.79
CA ASP A 187 9.31 -22.48 23.02
C ASP A 187 9.50 -20.97 22.81
N GLU A 188 9.47 -20.52 21.58
CA GLU A 188 9.61 -19.10 21.23
C GLU A 188 8.51 -18.26 21.89
N ILE A 189 8.93 -17.17 22.54
CA ILE A 189 8.08 -16.20 23.20
C ILE A 189 8.08 -14.93 22.38
N ASP A 190 6.89 -14.44 22.05
CA ASP A 190 6.71 -13.22 21.27
C ASP A 190 5.39 -12.55 21.66
N ARG A 191 5.50 -11.29 22.14
CA ARG A 191 4.34 -10.45 22.43
C ARG A 191 4.17 -9.46 21.30
N SER A 192 2.96 -9.32 20.77
CA SER A 192 2.68 -8.37 19.70
C SER A 192 1.43 -7.52 20.00
N ILE A 193 1.40 -6.31 19.39
CA ILE A 193 0.22 -5.45 19.39
C ILE A 193 -0.33 -5.43 17.97
N LYS A 194 -1.56 -5.93 17.79
CA LYS A 194 -2.28 -5.95 16.51
C LYS A 194 -3.37 -4.89 16.48
N ILE A 195 -3.41 -4.07 15.43
CA ILE A 195 -4.50 -3.13 15.21
C ILE A 195 -5.60 -3.84 14.42
N ILE A 196 -6.74 -4.09 15.10
CA ILE A 196 -7.89 -4.76 14.48
C ILE A 196 -8.71 -3.80 13.64
N ASN A 197 -8.95 -2.59 14.18
CA ASN A 197 -9.73 -1.56 13.48
C ASN A 197 -9.28 -0.17 13.91
N ALA A 198 -8.95 0.66 12.92
CA ALA A 198 -8.62 2.07 13.13
C ALA A 198 -9.08 2.91 11.96
N PRO A 199 -9.85 4.00 12.19
CA PRO A 199 -10.20 4.95 11.13
C PRO A 199 -8.97 5.71 10.64
N SER A 200 -8.85 5.89 9.32
CA SER A 200 -7.77 6.68 8.71
C SER A 200 -7.95 8.20 8.86
N TYR A 201 -9.13 8.66 9.26
CA TYR A 201 -9.45 10.07 9.50
C TYR A 201 -10.40 10.22 10.69
N GLY A 202 -10.39 11.41 11.30
CA GLY A 202 -11.30 11.78 12.37
C GLY A 202 -11.57 13.29 12.38
N ILE A 203 -12.68 13.70 12.99
CA ILE A 203 -13.05 15.13 13.09
C ILE A 203 -12.30 15.76 14.25
N THR A 204 -11.56 16.85 13.98
CA THR A 204 -10.84 17.60 15.02
C THR A 204 -11.78 18.03 16.15
N GLY A 205 -11.39 17.78 17.39
CA GLY A 205 -12.21 18.04 18.58
C GLY A 205 -13.17 16.91 18.94
N GLN A 206 -13.18 15.80 18.17
CA GLN A 206 -13.91 14.58 18.50
C GLN A 206 -12.93 13.44 18.76
N SER A 207 -13.43 12.33 19.30
CA SER A 207 -12.64 11.11 19.46
C SER A 207 -13.00 10.10 18.39
N ILE A 208 -12.03 9.27 18.04
CA ILE A 208 -12.20 8.08 17.19
C ILE A 208 -12.05 6.84 18.05
N SER A 209 -12.78 5.79 17.72
CA SER A 209 -12.64 4.49 18.40
C SER A 209 -11.64 3.62 17.64
N VAL A 210 -10.61 3.17 18.33
CA VAL A 210 -9.57 2.27 17.81
C VAL A 210 -9.64 0.97 18.58
N THR A 211 -9.66 -0.16 17.87
CA THR A 211 -9.67 -1.49 18.46
C THR A 211 -8.34 -2.17 18.18
N PHE A 212 -7.67 -2.62 19.23
CA PHE A 212 -6.42 -3.37 19.15
C PHE A 212 -6.47 -4.60 20.06
N GLN A 213 -5.53 -5.51 19.89
CA GLN A 213 -5.35 -6.71 20.68
C GLN A 213 -3.88 -6.89 21.01
N VAL A 214 -3.58 -7.34 22.22
CA VAL A 214 -2.26 -7.83 22.60
C VAL A 214 -2.30 -9.34 22.52
N ASP A 215 -1.31 -9.94 21.89
CA ASP A 215 -1.23 -11.37 21.67
C ASP A 215 0.13 -11.90 22.15
N ASP A 216 0.14 -12.93 22.99
CA ASP A 216 1.33 -13.67 23.42
C ASP A 216 1.38 -15.06 22.75
N GLY A 217 0.42 -15.34 21.85
CA GLY A 217 0.23 -16.63 21.21
C GLY A 217 -0.18 -17.74 22.18
N ASP A 218 0.26 -18.97 21.87
CA ASP A 218 -0.13 -20.15 22.66
C ASP A 218 0.54 -20.21 24.02
N ASN A 219 1.74 -19.62 24.15
CA ASN A 219 2.50 -19.55 25.40
C ASN A 219 2.09 -18.31 26.22
N ARG A 220 0.83 -18.26 26.64
CA ARG A 220 0.30 -17.15 27.42
C ARG A 220 1.07 -17.01 28.74
N LEU A 221 1.90 -15.99 28.84
CA LEU A 221 2.76 -15.74 30.01
C LEU A 221 2.08 -14.91 31.08
N SER A 222 1.08 -14.12 30.72
CA SER A 222 0.29 -13.32 31.65
C SER A 222 -1.14 -13.14 31.15
N ASP A 223 -2.10 -13.03 32.09
CA ASP A 223 -3.50 -12.76 31.74
C ASP A 223 -3.72 -11.30 31.29
N THR A 224 -2.82 -10.39 31.64
CA THR A 224 -2.93 -8.97 31.34
C THR A 224 -1.60 -8.36 30.93
N ALA A 225 -1.65 -7.33 30.09
CA ALA A 225 -0.50 -6.54 29.66
C ALA A 225 -0.74 -5.03 29.91
N ASN A 226 0.32 -4.32 30.24
CA ASN A 226 0.30 -2.87 30.37
C ASN A 226 0.64 -2.23 29.04
N ILE A 227 -0.29 -1.45 28.48
CA ILE A 227 -0.10 -0.71 27.23
C ILE A 227 0.10 0.76 27.55
N THR A 228 1.16 1.34 27.04
CA THR A 228 1.41 2.78 27.06
C THR A 228 0.96 3.38 25.73
N LEU A 229 -0.09 4.19 25.79
CA LEU A 229 -0.57 5.00 24.68
C LEU A 229 0.13 6.36 24.73
N THR A 230 0.81 6.75 23.70
CA THR A 230 1.50 8.05 23.57
C THR A 230 0.96 8.78 22.35
N ASN A 231 0.51 10.03 22.52
CA ASN A 231 0.14 10.88 21.40
C ASN A 231 1.35 11.71 20.91
N GLN A 232 1.18 12.41 19.79
CA GLN A 232 2.26 13.25 19.21
C GLN A 232 2.73 14.40 20.12
N ASP A 233 1.91 14.83 21.11
CA ASP A 233 2.27 15.87 22.09
C ASP A 233 3.09 15.30 23.23
N GLY A 234 3.39 14.00 23.21
CA GLY A 234 4.13 13.30 24.30
C GLY A 234 3.28 13.00 25.53
N LYS A 235 1.96 13.20 25.48
CA LYS A 235 1.07 12.80 26.56
C LYS A 235 0.91 11.28 26.54
N THR A 236 1.15 10.67 27.69
CA THR A 236 1.08 9.22 27.89
C THR A 236 -0.10 8.84 28.77
N GLU A 237 -0.73 7.73 28.42
CA GLU A 237 -1.76 7.08 29.20
C GLU A 237 -1.43 5.58 29.30
N THR A 238 -1.55 4.99 30.49
CA THR A 238 -1.29 3.56 30.67
C THR A 238 -2.61 2.82 30.87
N LEU A 239 -2.81 1.78 30.05
CA LEU A 239 -4.00 0.94 30.05
C LEU A 239 -3.59 -0.48 30.43
N ASN A 240 -4.32 -1.13 31.31
CA ASN A 240 -4.19 -2.58 31.56
C ASN A 240 -5.22 -3.31 30.70
N VAL A 241 -4.78 -4.25 29.87
CA VAL A 241 -5.62 -4.97 28.90
C VAL A 241 -5.47 -6.49 29.08
N ALA A 242 -6.53 -7.23 28.84
CA ALA A 242 -6.48 -8.69 28.83
C ALA A 242 -5.74 -9.16 27.55
N VAL A 243 -4.80 -10.09 27.68
CA VAL A 243 -4.07 -10.68 26.57
C VAL A 243 -4.99 -11.62 25.80
N GLY A 244 -4.96 -11.56 24.49
CA GLY A 244 -5.80 -12.36 23.59
C GLY A 244 -7.21 -11.82 23.38
N GLU A 245 -7.59 -10.70 24.02
CA GLU A 245 -8.92 -10.11 23.89
C GLU A 245 -8.86 -8.74 23.20
N PRO A 246 -9.74 -8.45 22.24
CA PRO A 246 -9.82 -7.14 21.60
C PRO A 246 -10.22 -6.04 22.60
N LYS A 247 -9.51 -4.93 22.61
CA LYS A 247 -9.78 -3.75 23.42
C LYS A 247 -10.04 -2.54 22.54
N THR A 248 -11.15 -1.85 22.80
CA THR A 248 -11.46 -0.58 22.13
C THR A 248 -11.14 0.58 23.06
N VAL A 249 -10.47 1.62 22.51
CA VAL A 249 -10.14 2.87 23.17
C VAL A 249 -10.55 4.05 22.31
N ASP A 250 -10.93 5.16 22.96
CA ASP A 250 -11.30 6.39 22.27
C ASP A 250 -10.12 7.35 22.27
N LEU A 251 -9.61 7.68 21.07
CA LEU A 251 -8.47 8.55 20.86
C LEU A 251 -8.94 9.94 20.43
N PRO A 252 -8.61 11.01 21.17
CA PRO A 252 -9.02 12.36 20.80
C PRO A 252 -8.19 12.88 19.61
N ILE A 253 -8.84 13.41 18.60
CA ILE A 253 -8.21 14.09 17.47
C ILE A 253 -8.03 15.57 17.83
N ASN A 254 -6.85 15.95 18.28
CA ASN A 254 -6.56 17.30 18.78
C ASN A 254 -6.10 18.24 17.67
N HIS A 255 -5.47 17.70 16.63
CA HIS A 255 -4.82 18.51 15.59
C HIS A 255 -5.45 18.31 14.23
N ARG A 256 -5.46 19.36 13.43
CA ARG A 256 -5.73 19.29 12.01
C ARG A 256 -4.54 18.64 11.29
N GLY A 257 -4.82 17.81 10.27
CA GLY A 257 -3.79 17.06 9.58
C GLY A 257 -3.39 15.80 10.35
N GLN A 258 -2.11 15.49 10.38
CA GLN A 258 -1.63 14.23 10.94
C GLN A 258 -1.69 14.21 12.47
N ASN A 259 -2.36 13.23 13.04
CA ASN A 259 -2.34 12.88 14.45
C ASN A 259 -1.69 11.49 14.58
N ILE A 260 -0.65 11.38 15.40
CA ILE A 260 0.12 10.17 15.59
C ILE A 260 -0.17 9.63 16.99
N PHE A 261 -0.50 8.34 17.04
CA PHE A 261 -0.68 7.61 18.28
C PHE A 261 0.25 6.39 18.26
N LYS A 262 1.02 6.23 19.31
CA LYS A 262 1.90 5.08 19.52
C LYS A 262 1.37 4.26 20.67
N LEU A 263 1.08 2.98 20.42
CA LEU A 263 0.78 1.96 21.41
C LEU A 263 2.05 1.16 21.64
N SER A 264 2.45 0.96 22.88
CA SER A 264 3.62 0.15 23.21
C SER A 264 3.39 -0.67 24.47
N THR A 265 3.92 -1.89 24.50
CA THR A 265 3.96 -2.77 25.66
C THR A 265 5.41 -3.04 26.04
N PRO A 266 5.74 -3.18 27.32
CA PRO A 266 7.06 -3.65 27.72
C PRO A 266 7.28 -5.09 27.23
N PRO A 267 8.54 -5.46 26.94
CA PRO A 267 8.90 -6.85 26.67
C PRO A 267 8.47 -7.78 27.79
N VAL A 268 8.17 -9.02 27.45
CA VAL A 268 7.90 -10.05 28.44
C VAL A 268 9.22 -10.47 29.08
N GLU A 269 9.38 -10.18 30.37
CA GLU A 269 10.53 -10.61 31.14
C GLU A 269 10.29 -12.04 31.66
N THR A 270 11.00 -13.01 31.09
CA THR A 270 11.09 -14.36 31.64
C THR A 270 12.49 -14.61 32.15
N THR A 271 12.62 -15.54 33.11
CA THR A 271 13.93 -15.88 33.72
C THR A 271 14.80 -16.71 32.81
N ASP A 272 14.23 -17.38 31.80
CA ASP A 272 14.91 -18.40 31.02
C ASP A 272 15.17 -18.05 29.57
N GLU A 273 14.30 -17.26 28.90
CA GLU A 273 14.50 -16.85 27.51
C GLU A 273 13.98 -15.44 27.23
N PRO A 274 14.73 -14.63 26.46
CA PRO A 274 14.25 -13.31 26.02
C PRO A 274 13.18 -13.47 24.92
N GLU A 275 12.36 -12.45 24.76
CA GLU A 275 11.43 -12.32 23.66
C GLU A 275 12.18 -12.28 22.29
N ILE A 276 11.70 -13.03 21.31
CA ILE A 276 12.40 -13.17 20.01
C ILE A 276 12.43 -11.88 19.22
N ASN A 277 11.42 -10.99 19.42
CA ASN A 277 11.39 -9.70 18.76
C ASN A 277 10.61 -8.67 19.60
N ILE A 278 11.23 -7.52 19.83
CA ILE A 278 10.61 -6.40 20.56
C ILE A 278 10.02 -5.31 19.64
N SER A 279 10.21 -5.43 18.33
CA SER A 279 9.73 -4.38 17.39
C SER A 279 8.22 -4.40 17.23
N ASN A 280 7.57 -5.57 17.32
CA ASN A 280 6.12 -5.76 17.25
C ASN A 280 5.40 -5.47 18.58
N ASN A 281 6.15 -5.16 19.66
CA ASN A 281 5.63 -4.61 20.91
C ASN A 281 5.15 -3.16 20.75
N THR A 282 5.26 -2.60 19.57
CA THR A 282 4.87 -1.22 19.29
C THR A 282 4.05 -1.16 18.00
N ALA A 283 2.86 -0.58 18.08
CA ALA A 283 2.04 -0.23 16.93
C ALA A 283 1.87 1.28 16.82
N THR A 284 1.99 1.83 15.60
CA THR A 284 1.86 3.26 15.35
C THR A 284 0.68 3.53 14.42
N LEU A 285 -0.19 4.44 14.82
CA LEU A 285 -1.35 4.90 14.07
C LEU A 285 -1.15 6.31 13.56
N LEU A 286 -1.43 6.53 12.29
CA LEU A 286 -1.47 7.83 11.65
C LEU A 286 -2.92 8.15 11.24
N VAL A 287 -3.53 9.13 11.88
CA VAL A 287 -4.92 9.52 11.65
C VAL A 287 -4.99 10.96 11.16
N ASN A 288 -5.67 11.22 10.05
CA ASN A 288 -5.85 12.57 9.54
C ASN A 288 -7.02 13.28 10.23
N GLY A 289 -6.70 14.34 10.99
CA GLY A 289 -7.69 15.24 11.56
C GLY A 289 -8.27 16.17 10.49
N ILE A 290 -9.56 16.01 10.22
CA ILE A 290 -10.31 16.88 9.31
C ILE A 290 -11.23 17.81 10.10
N ARG A 291 -11.47 19.03 9.60
CA ARG A 291 -12.48 19.90 10.15
C ARG A 291 -13.81 19.68 9.45
N ASP A 292 -14.90 19.76 10.20
CA ASP A 292 -16.24 19.64 9.63
C ASP A 292 -16.53 20.87 8.74
N ARG A 293 -16.40 22.09 9.28
CA ARG A 293 -16.49 23.36 8.54
C ARG A 293 -15.64 24.43 9.20
N LEU A 294 -15.09 25.34 8.36
CA LEU A 294 -14.29 26.46 8.80
C LEU A 294 -15.22 27.62 9.20
N LYS A 295 -15.16 28.09 10.43
CA LYS A 295 -15.99 29.16 10.94
C LYS A 295 -15.35 30.52 10.67
N VAL A 296 -16.01 31.35 9.88
CA VAL A 296 -15.52 32.68 9.49
C VAL A 296 -16.42 33.75 10.06
N LEU A 297 -15.84 34.72 10.79
CA LEU A 297 -16.50 35.91 11.28
C LEU A 297 -16.21 37.09 10.34
N LEU A 298 -17.22 37.55 9.58
CA LEU A 298 -17.14 38.76 8.74
C LEU A 298 -17.75 39.94 9.44
N VAL A 299 -16.92 40.95 9.71
CA VAL A 299 -17.34 42.22 10.31
C VAL A 299 -17.16 43.35 9.31
N SER A 300 -18.24 43.83 8.72
CA SER A 300 -18.23 44.94 7.77
C SER A 300 -18.58 46.24 8.48
N GLY A 301 -17.84 47.33 8.19
CA GLY A 301 -18.02 48.65 8.79
C GLY A 301 -19.30 49.32 8.29
N LYS A 302 -19.36 49.67 7.04
CA LYS A 302 -20.56 50.26 6.40
C LYS A 302 -20.98 49.42 5.20
N PRO A 303 -22.26 49.43 4.82
CA PRO A 303 -22.68 48.79 3.58
C PRO A 303 -21.97 49.42 2.37
N HIS A 304 -21.29 48.59 1.59
CA HIS A 304 -20.58 48.99 0.37
C HIS A 304 -20.58 47.84 -0.65
N ASN A 305 -20.18 48.13 -1.88
CA ASN A 305 -20.22 47.15 -2.96
C ASN A 305 -19.32 45.93 -2.68
N GLY A 306 -18.13 46.11 -2.08
CA GLY A 306 -17.19 45.04 -1.72
C GLY A 306 -17.72 44.08 -0.66
N GLY A 307 -18.52 44.55 0.31
CA GLY A 307 -19.06 43.69 1.37
C GLY A 307 -19.99 42.58 0.84
N ARG A 308 -20.70 42.83 -0.29
CA ARG A 308 -21.49 41.79 -0.95
C ARG A 308 -20.62 40.71 -1.56
N ILE A 309 -19.43 41.04 -2.05
CA ILE A 309 -18.52 40.10 -2.65
C ILE A 309 -17.96 39.20 -1.59
N TRP A 310 -17.51 39.72 -0.46
CA TRP A 310 -17.08 38.94 0.68
C TRP A 310 -18.13 37.93 1.13
N ARG A 311 -19.36 38.42 1.34
CA ARG A 311 -20.48 37.57 1.73
C ARG A 311 -20.75 36.48 0.70
N ASN A 312 -20.86 36.83 -0.57
CA ASN A 312 -21.17 35.88 -1.63
C ASN A 312 -20.07 34.83 -1.79
N LEU A 313 -18.80 35.24 -1.73
CA LEU A 313 -17.64 34.34 -1.80
C LEU A 313 -17.66 33.32 -0.65
N LEU A 314 -17.73 33.80 0.59
CA LEU A 314 -17.70 32.98 1.77
C LEU A 314 -18.92 32.04 1.92
N THR A 315 -20.12 32.54 1.50
CA THR A 315 -21.33 31.71 1.51
C THR A 315 -21.34 30.66 0.39
N SER A 316 -20.66 30.93 -0.74
CA SER A 316 -20.58 29.98 -1.86
C SER A 316 -19.58 28.85 -1.64
N ASP A 317 -18.75 28.95 -0.63
CA ASP A 317 -17.77 27.90 -0.28
C ASP A 317 -18.43 26.89 0.68
N PRO A 318 -18.62 25.62 0.26
CA PRO A 318 -19.28 24.60 1.09
C PRO A 318 -18.50 24.23 2.35
N GLY A 319 -17.19 24.52 2.38
CA GLY A 319 -16.31 24.29 3.54
C GLY A 319 -16.36 25.41 4.58
N VAL A 320 -17.14 26.51 4.34
CA VAL A 320 -17.19 27.68 5.22
C VAL A 320 -18.54 27.82 5.90
N ASP A 321 -18.51 28.02 7.21
CA ASP A 321 -19.65 28.44 8.03
C ASP A 321 -19.50 29.93 8.36
N LEU A 322 -20.33 30.77 7.74
CA LEU A 322 -20.19 32.23 7.79
C LEU A 322 -21.09 32.85 8.84
N VAL A 323 -20.48 33.56 9.78
CA VAL A 323 -21.16 34.51 10.70
C VAL A 323 -20.86 35.89 10.21
N HIS A 324 -21.87 36.61 9.73
CA HIS A 324 -21.72 37.94 9.12
C HIS A 324 -22.47 39.02 9.89
N PHE A 325 -21.76 40.07 10.25
CA PHE A 325 -22.30 41.27 10.85
C PHE A 325 -21.90 42.51 10.07
N THR A 326 -22.91 43.38 9.76
CA THR A 326 -22.68 44.69 9.16
C THR A 326 -23.11 45.77 10.15
N ILE A 327 -22.23 46.74 10.42
CA ILE A 327 -22.54 47.87 11.27
C ILE A 327 -23.31 48.89 10.45
N LEU A 328 -24.64 48.85 10.55
CA LEU A 328 -25.53 49.70 9.77
C LEU A 328 -25.58 51.12 10.31
N ARG A 329 -25.35 51.31 11.62
CA ARG A 329 -25.53 52.59 12.30
C ARG A 329 -24.53 52.76 13.45
N ASP A 330 -24.04 54.00 13.61
CA ASP A 330 -23.26 54.36 14.78
C ASP A 330 -24.20 54.52 16.00
N PRO A 331 -23.98 53.80 17.11
CA PRO A 331 -24.82 53.88 18.30
C PRO A 331 -24.86 55.30 18.92
N THR A 332 -23.91 56.15 18.57
CA THR A 332 -23.83 57.54 19.07
C THR A 332 -24.66 58.50 18.25
N THR A 333 -25.26 58.07 17.15
CA THR A 333 -26.14 58.93 16.35
C THR A 333 -27.48 59.06 17.05
N ILE A 334 -27.81 60.28 17.49
CA ILE A 334 -29.09 60.64 18.10
C ILE A 334 -30.14 60.54 16.99
N ASP A 335 -31.11 59.67 17.16
CA ASP A 335 -32.25 59.49 16.28
C ASP A 335 -33.52 59.71 17.08
N SER A 336 -34.46 60.36 16.47
CA SER A 336 -35.78 60.62 17.05
C SER A 336 -36.75 59.46 16.96
N THR A 337 -36.31 58.33 16.33
CA THR A 337 -37.10 57.08 16.21
C THR A 337 -37.16 56.36 17.56
N PRO A 338 -38.36 56.01 18.05
CA PRO A 338 -38.50 55.24 19.29
C PRO A 338 -37.76 53.93 19.22
N GLN A 339 -37.11 53.52 20.34
CA GLN A 339 -36.23 52.35 20.39
C GLN A 339 -36.95 51.02 20.12
N ASN A 340 -38.26 50.95 20.33
CA ASN A 340 -39.15 49.81 20.05
C ASN A 340 -39.54 49.71 18.56
N GLU A 341 -39.35 50.77 17.74
CA GLU A 341 -39.51 50.70 16.28
C GLU A 341 -38.23 50.39 15.53
N LEU A 342 -37.11 50.47 16.22
CA LEU A 342 -35.79 50.05 15.74
C LEU A 342 -35.61 48.56 16.02
N SER A 343 -36.12 47.67 15.16
CA SER A 343 -35.90 46.21 15.24
C SER A 343 -34.45 45.84 14.89
N LEU A 344 -33.49 46.44 15.61
CA LEU A 344 -32.06 46.12 15.47
C LEU A 344 -31.68 45.08 16.53
N ILE A 345 -31.21 43.94 16.09
CA ILE A 345 -30.57 42.98 16.97
C ILE A 345 -29.32 43.67 17.52
N ALA A 346 -29.23 43.77 18.87
CA ALA A 346 -28.01 44.27 19.51
C ALA A 346 -26.80 43.43 19.08
N PHE A 347 -25.74 44.13 18.63
CA PHE A 347 -24.51 43.42 18.21
C PHE A 347 -23.92 42.69 19.41
N PRO A 348 -23.70 41.34 19.33
CA PRO A 348 -23.29 40.55 20.48
C PRO A 348 -21.77 40.60 20.68
N PHE A 349 -21.24 41.79 21.04
CA PHE A 349 -19.78 42.02 21.16
C PHE A 349 -19.07 41.03 22.07
N ARG A 350 -19.63 40.82 23.27
CA ARG A 350 -19.06 39.93 24.26
C ARG A 350 -19.02 38.47 23.75
N GLU A 351 -20.12 38.04 23.15
CA GLU A 351 -20.22 36.68 22.63
C GLU A 351 -19.17 36.43 21.57
N LEU A 352 -18.97 37.34 20.60
CA LEU A 352 -18.11 37.16 19.43
C LEU A 352 -16.63 37.41 19.73
N PHE A 353 -16.30 38.43 20.57
CA PHE A 353 -14.93 38.87 20.76
C PHE A 353 -14.32 38.53 22.14
N ASP A 354 -15.06 37.76 22.95
CA ASP A 354 -14.60 37.29 24.24
C ASP A 354 -14.90 35.79 24.42
N VAL A 355 -16.19 35.39 24.42
CA VAL A 355 -16.62 34.03 24.75
C VAL A 355 -16.30 33.03 23.63
N LYS A 356 -16.68 33.34 22.36
CA LYS A 356 -16.58 32.46 21.20
C LYS A 356 -15.49 32.85 20.22
N LEU A 357 -14.59 33.76 20.61
CA LEU A 357 -13.55 34.27 19.71
C LEU A 357 -12.64 33.13 19.14
N TYR A 358 -12.32 32.18 19.98
CA TYR A 358 -11.46 31.05 19.61
C TYR A 358 -12.19 29.93 18.85
N ASP A 359 -13.53 30.04 18.73
CA ASP A 359 -14.31 29.12 17.89
C ASP A 359 -14.19 29.46 16.39
N PHE A 360 -13.72 30.65 16.06
CA PHE A 360 -13.54 31.11 14.68
C PHE A 360 -12.16 30.72 14.17
N ASP A 361 -12.10 30.32 12.89
CA ASP A 361 -10.86 30.05 12.17
C ASP A 361 -10.29 31.27 11.48
N LEU A 362 -11.17 32.22 11.10
CA LEU A 362 -10.80 33.44 10.42
C LEU A 362 -11.74 34.60 10.85
N ILE A 363 -11.14 35.75 11.12
CA ILE A 363 -11.84 37.02 11.30
C ILE A 363 -11.55 37.89 10.08
N VAL A 364 -12.58 38.36 9.41
CA VAL A 364 -12.48 39.32 8.31
C VAL A 364 -12.97 40.68 8.78
N MET A 365 -12.10 41.66 8.81
CA MET A 365 -12.41 43.06 9.10
C MET A 365 -12.50 43.84 7.77
N ASP A 366 -13.72 44.10 7.30
CA ASP A 366 -13.97 44.78 6.03
C ASP A 366 -14.35 46.22 6.23
N GLN A 367 -13.48 47.14 5.84
CA GLN A 367 -13.61 48.58 5.97
C GLN A 367 -14.09 49.04 7.36
N TYR A 368 -13.57 48.41 8.41
CA TYR A 368 -13.94 48.66 9.78
C TYR A 368 -13.47 50.07 10.22
N LYS A 369 -14.41 50.88 10.72
CA LYS A 369 -14.15 52.20 11.33
C LYS A 369 -14.07 52.05 12.83
N VAL A 370 -12.96 52.48 13.43
CA VAL A 370 -12.82 52.53 14.90
C VAL A 370 -13.71 53.65 15.43
N ASN A 371 -14.76 53.24 16.09
CA ASN A 371 -15.66 54.07 16.82
C ASN A 371 -15.89 53.48 18.20
N ARG A 372 -16.75 54.06 19.02
CA ARG A 372 -16.98 53.57 20.40
C ARG A 372 -17.77 52.25 20.48
N ILE A 373 -17.97 51.57 19.36
CA ILE A 373 -18.72 50.30 19.28
C ILE A 373 -17.95 49.15 19.86
N LEU A 374 -16.69 48.95 19.41
CA LEU A 374 -15.79 47.96 19.99
C LEU A 374 -14.87 48.62 21.01
N SER A 375 -14.85 48.09 22.23
CA SER A 375 -13.92 48.58 23.26
C SER A 375 -12.47 48.17 22.91
N PRO A 376 -11.45 48.89 23.41
CA PRO A 376 -10.04 48.52 23.20
C PRO A 376 -9.71 47.09 23.61
N GLN A 377 -10.42 46.54 24.61
CA GLN A 377 -10.26 45.17 25.08
C GLN A 377 -10.51 44.15 24.00
N TYR A 378 -11.52 44.33 23.13
CA TYR A 378 -11.80 43.37 22.07
C TYR A 378 -10.72 43.37 20.98
N PHE A 379 -10.09 44.49 20.67
CA PHE A 379 -8.91 44.52 19.78
C PHE A 379 -7.69 43.80 20.40
N HIS A 380 -7.53 43.92 21.72
CA HIS A 380 -6.52 43.16 22.43
C HIS A 380 -6.80 41.64 22.37
N ASN A 381 -8.05 41.23 22.55
CA ASN A 381 -8.44 39.83 22.44
C ASN A 381 -8.20 39.29 21.02
N ILE A 382 -8.54 40.05 19.97
CA ILE A 382 -8.27 39.64 18.57
C ILE A 382 -6.76 39.50 18.31
N ARG A 383 -5.95 40.46 18.83
CA ARG A 383 -4.49 40.32 18.74
C ARG A 383 -4.01 39.02 19.37
N ARG A 384 -4.41 38.72 20.61
CA ARG A 384 -4.06 37.48 21.31
C ARG A 384 -4.58 36.23 20.59
N TYR A 385 -5.76 36.30 19.98
CA TYR A 385 -6.28 35.22 19.16
C TYR A 385 -5.36 34.91 17.98
N VAL A 386 -4.87 35.95 17.28
CA VAL A 386 -3.92 35.77 16.18
C VAL A 386 -2.57 35.26 16.70
N GLU A 387 -2.03 35.82 17.79
CA GLU A 387 -0.80 35.36 18.42
C GLU A 387 -0.82 33.88 18.85
N LYS A 388 -2.03 33.35 19.12
CA LYS A 388 -2.27 31.94 19.45
C LYS A 388 -2.64 31.09 18.23
N GLY A 389 -2.35 31.55 17.03
CA GLY A 389 -2.58 30.75 15.83
C GLY A 389 -3.83 31.08 15.04
N GLY A 390 -4.66 32.04 15.45
CA GLY A 390 -5.82 32.50 14.70
C GLY A 390 -5.47 33.27 13.42
N ALA A 391 -6.46 33.52 12.57
CA ALA A 391 -6.27 34.25 11.32
C ALA A 391 -7.07 35.56 11.22
N LEU A 392 -6.46 36.57 10.61
CA LEU A 392 -7.08 37.87 10.38
C LEU A 392 -6.92 38.30 8.93
N LEU A 393 -8.03 38.68 8.28
CA LEU A 393 -8.03 39.35 7.00
C LEU A 393 -8.50 40.81 7.20
N HIS A 394 -7.66 41.74 6.84
CA HIS A 394 -7.98 43.16 6.86
C HIS A 394 -8.19 43.68 5.43
N ALA A 395 -9.43 43.78 5.01
CA ALA A 395 -9.81 44.46 3.77
C ALA A 395 -9.98 45.96 4.07
N THR A 396 -9.02 46.78 3.58
CA THR A 396 -9.01 48.20 3.93
C THR A 396 -9.99 49.04 3.10
N GLY A 397 -10.16 50.28 3.53
CA GLY A 397 -10.85 51.31 2.80
C GLY A 397 -10.29 52.70 3.20
N PRO A 398 -10.80 53.82 2.69
CA PRO A 398 -10.30 55.17 2.97
C PRO A 398 -10.16 55.49 4.47
N VAL A 399 -11.01 54.88 5.31
CA VAL A 399 -10.97 55.02 6.76
C VAL A 399 -9.67 54.51 7.37
N PHE A 400 -8.94 53.62 6.68
CA PHE A 400 -7.66 53.12 7.16
C PHE A 400 -6.59 54.23 7.15
N ALA A 401 -6.68 55.20 6.25
CA ALA A 401 -5.80 56.35 6.19
C ALA A 401 -6.18 57.45 7.20
N ASP A 402 -7.36 57.35 7.84
CA ASP A 402 -7.86 58.35 8.81
C ASP A 402 -7.07 58.26 10.13
N GLU A 403 -6.48 59.36 10.57
CA GLU A 403 -5.68 59.39 11.79
C GLU A 403 -6.46 59.09 13.08
N GLN A 404 -7.77 59.34 13.10
CA GLN A 404 -8.59 59.20 14.32
C GLN A 404 -9.33 57.85 14.38
N HIS A 405 -9.74 57.33 13.23
CA HIS A 405 -10.65 56.18 13.14
C HIS A 405 -10.03 54.91 12.55
N SER A 406 -8.74 54.96 12.29
CA SER A 406 -8.02 53.81 11.72
C SER A 406 -7.85 52.66 12.73
N ILE A 407 -8.00 51.44 12.27
CA ILE A 407 -7.71 50.23 13.03
C ILE A 407 -6.22 50.15 13.42
N SER A 408 -5.34 50.84 12.70
CA SER A 408 -3.91 50.98 13.01
C SER A 408 -3.63 51.75 14.33
N LYS A 409 -4.63 52.39 14.92
CA LYS A 409 -4.55 53.07 16.24
C LYS A 409 -4.96 52.15 17.40
N THR A 410 -5.27 50.88 17.11
CA THR A 410 -5.64 49.85 18.10
C THR A 410 -4.49 48.89 18.36
N PHE A 411 -4.67 47.96 19.27
CA PHE A 411 -3.72 46.87 19.52
C PHE A 411 -3.42 46.01 18.29
N LEU A 412 -4.27 46.05 17.24
CA LEU A 412 -4.01 45.31 15.99
C LEU A 412 -2.84 45.88 15.20
N LYS A 413 -2.38 47.09 15.47
CA LYS A 413 -1.17 47.65 14.87
C LYS A 413 0.02 46.69 14.92
N GLU A 414 0.14 45.92 16.00
CA GLU A 414 1.27 45.04 16.22
C GLU A 414 1.28 43.85 15.25
N ILE A 415 0.11 43.36 14.83
CA ILE A 415 -0.06 42.20 13.98
C ILE A 415 -0.36 42.49 12.50
N LEU A 416 -0.73 43.74 12.15
CA LEU A 416 -0.98 44.12 10.76
C LEU A 416 0.33 44.12 9.94
N PRO A 417 0.35 43.56 8.70
CA PRO A 417 1.52 43.51 7.82
C PRO A 417 1.94 44.93 7.32
N ALA A 418 0.99 45.86 7.20
CA ALA A 418 1.29 47.22 6.74
C ALA A 418 0.51 48.24 7.50
N LEU A 419 1.06 49.45 7.63
CA LEU A 419 0.49 50.59 8.32
C LEU A 419 0.21 51.73 7.33
N PRO A 420 -0.88 52.52 7.50
CA PRO A 420 -1.19 53.60 6.60
C PRO A 420 -0.23 54.76 6.81
N ASN A 421 0.12 55.47 5.74
CA ASN A 421 0.92 56.70 5.80
C ASN A 421 0.06 57.97 5.81
N GLY A 422 -1.27 57.85 5.91
CA GLY A 422 -2.22 58.95 5.94
C GLY A 422 -2.73 59.39 4.55
N GLN A 423 -2.30 58.78 3.46
CA GLN A 423 -2.69 59.17 2.11
C GLN A 423 -3.59 58.12 1.46
N VAL A 424 -4.56 58.64 0.67
CA VAL A 424 -5.39 57.84 -0.23
C VAL A 424 -5.06 58.24 -1.67
N ILE A 425 -4.59 57.30 -2.44
CA ILE A 425 -4.24 57.49 -3.85
C ILE A 425 -5.52 57.29 -4.66
N ASN A 426 -5.96 58.35 -5.38
CA ASN A 426 -7.13 58.31 -6.25
C ASN A 426 -6.66 58.50 -7.70
N SER A 427 -6.08 57.47 -8.29
CA SER A 427 -5.65 57.46 -9.68
C SER A 427 -5.85 56.02 -10.25
N PRO A 428 -6.24 55.90 -11.51
CA PRO A 428 -6.39 54.58 -12.14
C PRO A 428 -5.05 53.82 -12.16
N TYR A 429 -5.09 52.54 -11.81
CA TYR A 429 -3.93 51.61 -11.87
C TYR A 429 -4.39 50.20 -12.11
N THR A 430 -3.53 49.38 -12.72
CA THR A 430 -3.74 47.96 -12.87
C THR A 430 -2.93 47.24 -11.81
N PRO A 431 -3.52 46.39 -10.94
CA PRO A 431 -2.79 45.61 -9.98
C PRO A 431 -1.76 44.68 -10.66
N ALA A 432 -0.55 44.58 -10.10
CA ALA A 432 0.52 43.78 -10.64
C ALA A 432 1.12 42.83 -9.58
N LEU A 433 1.67 41.70 -10.04
CA LEU A 433 2.33 40.74 -9.16
C LEU A 433 3.78 41.13 -8.91
N THR A 434 4.23 41.02 -7.65
CA THR A 434 5.64 41.10 -7.29
C THR A 434 6.42 39.88 -7.79
N ALA A 435 7.75 39.90 -7.71
CA ALA A 435 8.59 38.71 -7.98
C ALA A 435 8.20 37.53 -7.05
N LEU A 436 7.94 37.82 -5.76
CA LEU A 436 7.44 36.84 -4.80
C LEU A 436 6.02 36.40 -5.15
N GLY A 437 5.13 37.32 -5.50
CA GLY A 437 3.72 36.99 -5.84
C GLY A 437 3.57 36.11 -7.08
N LYS A 438 4.50 36.16 -8.04
CA LYS A 438 4.47 35.26 -9.20
C LYS A 438 4.61 33.79 -8.81
N ASN A 439 5.32 33.52 -7.71
CA ASN A 439 5.64 32.16 -7.25
C ASN A 439 4.83 31.74 -6.01
N HIS A 440 4.24 32.69 -5.29
CA HIS A 440 3.49 32.40 -4.07
C HIS A 440 2.18 31.65 -4.35
N PRO A 441 1.83 30.60 -3.59
CA PRO A 441 0.63 29.78 -3.83
C PRO A 441 -0.68 30.58 -3.94
N VAL A 442 -0.81 31.67 -3.19
CA VAL A 442 -1.99 32.53 -3.21
C VAL A 442 -2.18 33.23 -4.55
N THR A 443 -1.09 33.68 -5.20
CA THR A 443 -1.15 34.56 -6.36
C THR A 443 -0.60 33.97 -7.65
N ARG A 444 0.09 32.82 -7.62
CA ARG A 444 0.62 32.18 -8.82
C ARG A 444 -0.50 31.73 -9.76
N ASN A 445 -0.26 31.78 -11.06
CA ASN A 445 -1.19 31.26 -12.08
C ASN A 445 -2.60 31.89 -12.01
N LEU A 446 -2.72 33.16 -11.63
CA LEU A 446 -3.98 33.91 -11.65
C LEU A 446 -4.34 34.49 -13.03
N GLY A 447 -3.60 34.16 -14.07
CA GLY A 447 -3.71 34.72 -15.41
C GLY A 447 -2.65 35.81 -15.67
N ASP A 448 -2.75 36.44 -16.84
CA ASP A 448 -1.83 37.51 -17.23
C ASP A 448 -2.27 38.85 -16.61
N PRO A 449 -1.47 39.47 -15.71
CA PRO A 449 -1.80 40.78 -15.13
C PRO A 449 -2.04 41.87 -16.13
N ALA A 450 -1.52 41.79 -17.34
CA ALA A 450 -1.75 42.78 -18.41
C ALA A 450 -3.23 42.80 -18.90
N THR A 451 -3.99 41.74 -18.63
CA THR A 451 -5.41 41.65 -19.00
C THR A 451 -6.36 42.05 -17.87
N TRP A 452 -5.82 42.39 -16.69
CA TRP A 452 -6.67 42.74 -15.54
C TRP A 452 -7.22 44.16 -15.63
N GLY A 453 -8.47 44.32 -15.19
CA GLY A 453 -9.14 45.60 -15.15
C GLY A 453 -8.51 46.56 -14.12
N THR A 454 -8.72 47.85 -14.35
CA THR A 454 -8.19 48.93 -13.55
C THR A 454 -8.96 49.15 -12.24
N TRP A 455 -8.24 49.59 -11.21
CA TRP A 455 -8.78 50.12 -9.93
C TRP A 455 -8.48 51.60 -9.80
N ASP A 456 -9.34 52.33 -9.09
CA ASP A 456 -9.28 53.81 -9.03
C ASP A 456 -8.78 54.32 -7.68
N GLN A 457 -8.71 53.48 -6.66
CA GLN A 457 -8.40 53.92 -5.30
C GLN A 457 -7.58 52.91 -4.55
N GLN A 458 -6.50 53.39 -3.92
CA GLN A 458 -5.62 52.60 -3.05
C GLN A 458 -5.23 53.42 -1.80
N ILE A 459 -5.08 52.76 -0.69
CA ILE A 459 -4.52 53.34 0.54
C ILE A 459 -2.99 53.18 0.50
N ALA A 460 -2.28 54.30 0.61
CA ALA A 460 -0.81 54.25 0.70
C ALA A 460 -0.39 53.69 2.05
N VAL A 461 0.42 52.62 2.00
CA VAL A 461 0.84 51.89 3.19
C VAL A 461 2.36 51.70 3.20
N THR A 462 2.93 51.61 4.42
CA THR A 462 4.30 51.20 4.67
C THR A 462 4.28 49.78 5.25
N VAL A 463 4.91 48.83 4.57
CA VAL A 463 4.97 47.44 4.96
C VAL A 463 6.05 47.20 6.02
N LYS A 464 5.78 46.32 6.96
CA LYS A 464 6.74 45.90 7.97
C LYS A 464 7.81 44.98 7.36
N PRO A 465 9.02 44.91 7.97
CA PRO A 465 10.11 44.10 7.41
C PRO A 465 9.86 42.59 7.34
N ASP A 466 8.95 42.08 8.19
CA ASP A 466 8.58 40.67 8.33
C ASP A 466 7.38 40.28 7.48
N ALA A 467 6.86 41.21 6.65
CA ALA A 467 5.70 40.97 5.83
C ALA A 467 6.06 40.78 4.34
N ASP A 468 5.40 39.82 3.73
CA ASP A 468 5.53 39.47 2.32
C ASP A 468 4.58 40.30 1.46
N ILE A 469 5.10 40.95 0.42
CA ILE A 469 4.30 41.71 -0.54
C ILE A 469 4.07 40.84 -1.77
N LEU A 470 2.80 40.48 -2.04
CA LEU A 470 2.44 39.67 -3.19
C LEU A 470 1.99 40.49 -4.41
N MET A 471 1.35 41.64 -4.16
CA MET A 471 0.84 42.51 -5.24
C MET A 471 1.18 43.97 -4.96
N HIS A 472 1.45 44.68 -6.03
CA HIS A 472 1.56 46.14 -6.04
C HIS A 472 0.36 46.77 -6.78
N GLY A 473 0.06 48.01 -6.45
CA GLY A 473 -0.92 48.82 -7.13
C GLY A 473 -0.33 50.12 -7.69
N ALA A 474 -0.97 51.26 -7.39
CA ALA A 474 -0.53 52.57 -7.86
C ALA A 474 0.88 52.92 -7.37
N ASP A 475 1.74 53.41 -8.26
CA ASP A 475 3.12 53.85 -7.95
C ASP A 475 3.95 52.81 -7.17
N ASP A 476 3.80 51.52 -7.57
CA ASP A 476 4.43 50.37 -6.89
C ASP A 476 4.10 50.27 -5.38
N THR A 477 3.01 50.93 -4.95
CA THR A 477 2.57 50.83 -3.55
C THR A 477 2.04 49.44 -3.25
N PRO A 478 2.42 48.82 -2.11
CA PRO A 478 1.95 47.50 -1.72
C PRO A 478 0.43 47.39 -1.65
N LEU A 479 -0.15 46.39 -2.33
CA LEU A 479 -1.60 46.20 -2.43
C LEU A 479 -2.09 45.01 -1.62
N LEU A 480 -1.42 43.83 -1.79
CA LEU A 480 -1.68 42.62 -1.00
C LEU A 480 -0.42 42.26 -0.24
N SER A 481 -0.52 42.25 1.08
CA SER A 481 0.57 41.93 2.00
C SER A 481 0.14 40.85 2.98
N LEU A 482 1.04 39.91 3.26
CA LEU A 482 0.85 38.79 4.18
C LEU A 482 1.90 38.87 5.30
N VAL A 483 1.54 38.37 6.49
CA VAL A 483 2.51 38.19 7.58
C VAL A 483 2.14 36.98 8.43
N ARG A 484 3.14 36.27 8.91
CA ARG A 484 3.03 35.20 9.90
C ARG A 484 3.39 35.74 11.28
N ILE A 485 2.54 35.48 12.26
CA ILE A 485 2.73 35.97 13.64
C ILE A 485 3.09 34.77 14.50
N GLN A 486 4.31 34.78 15.04
CA GLN A 486 4.75 33.75 15.98
C GLN A 486 4.17 34.02 17.37
N ASN A 487 3.85 32.95 18.09
CA ASN A 487 3.45 33.06 19.48
C ASN A 487 4.61 33.63 20.31
N PRO A 488 4.40 34.71 21.07
CA PRO A 488 5.47 35.29 21.91
C PRO A 488 5.88 34.37 23.08
N ILE A 489 5.11 33.32 23.38
CA ILE A 489 5.43 32.35 24.44
C ILE A 489 6.00 31.09 23.78
N PRO A 490 7.33 30.83 23.89
CA PRO A 490 7.94 29.64 23.33
C PRO A 490 7.38 28.33 23.95
N ASN A 491 7.31 27.28 23.15
CA ASN A 491 6.93 25.92 23.60
C ASN A 491 5.47 25.72 24.06
N THR A 492 4.54 26.56 23.60
CA THR A 492 3.10 26.36 23.89
C THR A 492 2.41 25.38 22.96
N GLY A 493 3.10 24.92 21.90
CA GLY A 493 2.50 24.04 20.88
C GLY A 493 1.52 24.75 19.95
N ASP A 494 1.29 26.04 20.14
CA ASP A 494 0.37 26.82 19.32
C ASP A 494 0.97 27.05 17.92
N GLU A 495 0.14 26.92 16.90
CA GLU A 495 0.52 27.20 15.51
C GLU A 495 0.69 28.70 15.27
N GLU A 496 1.49 29.06 14.25
CA GLU A 496 1.65 30.48 13.82
C GLU A 496 0.32 31.11 13.41
N GLY A 497 0.07 32.33 13.86
CA GLY A 497 -1.04 33.15 13.36
C GLY A 497 -0.78 33.68 11.95
N ARG A 498 -1.82 33.96 11.18
CA ARG A 498 -1.69 34.49 9.82
C ARG A 498 -2.53 35.74 9.63
N VAL A 499 -1.92 36.77 9.04
CA VAL A 499 -2.63 38.01 8.73
C VAL A 499 -2.42 38.35 7.27
N ALA A 500 -3.52 38.68 6.58
CA ALA A 500 -3.50 39.21 5.24
C ALA A 500 -4.12 40.62 5.23
N GLN A 501 -3.60 41.49 4.39
CA GLN A 501 -4.11 42.86 4.23
C GLN A 501 -4.19 43.24 2.75
N ILE A 502 -5.37 43.73 2.33
CA ILE A 502 -5.61 44.29 1.01
C ILE A 502 -5.76 45.80 1.15
N ALA A 503 -4.82 46.57 0.58
CA ALA A 503 -4.74 48.02 0.74
C ALA A 503 -5.66 48.77 -0.25
N SER A 504 -6.82 48.21 -0.58
CA SER A 504 -7.84 48.78 -1.44
C SER A 504 -9.20 48.17 -1.17
N ASN A 505 -10.26 48.92 -1.43
CA ASN A 505 -11.65 48.45 -1.38
C ASN A 505 -12.21 48.17 -2.78
N GLN A 506 -11.39 48.19 -3.83
CA GLN A 506 -11.85 48.21 -5.23
C GLN A 506 -11.98 46.84 -5.90
N ILE A 507 -11.73 45.76 -5.18
CA ILE A 507 -11.80 44.38 -5.72
C ILE A 507 -13.19 44.06 -6.35
N TRP A 508 -14.22 44.80 -6.00
CA TRP A 508 -15.55 44.66 -6.55
C TRP A 508 -15.64 45.09 -8.03
N LEU A 509 -14.72 45.92 -8.54
CA LEU A 509 -14.62 46.28 -9.96
C LEU A 509 -14.34 45.04 -10.80
N TRP A 510 -13.40 44.20 -10.36
CA TRP A 510 -13.11 42.94 -11.02
C TRP A 510 -14.31 41.95 -10.99
N ALA A 511 -15.08 41.97 -9.92
CA ALA A 511 -16.25 41.08 -9.82
C ALA A 511 -17.43 41.53 -10.71
N ARG A 512 -17.39 42.74 -11.26
CA ARG A 512 -18.35 43.28 -12.21
C ARG A 512 -17.82 43.33 -13.65
N ASP A 513 -16.68 42.70 -13.93
CA ASP A 513 -16.01 42.69 -15.23
C ASP A 513 -15.73 44.11 -15.81
N ILE A 514 -15.51 45.09 -14.93
CA ILE A 514 -15.18 46.45 -15.37
C ILE A 514 -13.75 46.43 -15.94
N ASP A 515 -13.55 47.01 -17.11
CA ASP A 515 -12.29 47.05 -17.87
C ASP A 515 -11.64 45.68 -18.11
N GLY A 516 -12.46 44.64 -18.25
CA GLY A 516 -11.96 43.26 -18.47
C GLY A 516 -11.95 42.41 -17.19
N GLY A 517 -12.32 42.95 -16.05
CA GLY A 517 -12.42 42.22 -14.80
C GLY A 517 -11.07 41.74 -14.25
N GLY A 518 -11.08 40.64 -13.51
CA GLY A 518 -9.85 40.07 -12.95
C GLY A 518 -10.14 38.87 -12.07
N PRO A 519 -9.09 38.19 -11.58
CA PRO A 519 -9.20 36.92 -10.89
C PRO A 519 -9.70 37.05 -9.42
N HIS A 520 -10.64 37.94 -9.14
CA HIS A 520 -11.11 38.28 -7.80
C HIS A 520 -11.53 37.06 -6.99
N ARG A 521 -12.30 36.14 -7.62
CA ARG A 521 -12.84 34.96 -6.94
C ARG A 521 -11.71 34.02 -6.48
N GLU A 522 -10.78 33.73 -7.37
CA GLU A 522 -9.68 32.81 -7.07
C GLU A 522 -8.66 33.43 -6.12
N LEU A 523 -8.33 34.72 -6.30
CA LEU A 523 -7.44 35.45 -5.41
C LEU A 523 -7.98 35.50 -3.97
N LEU A 524 -9.23 35.86 -3.80
CA LEU A 524 -9.85 35.95 -2.48
C LEU A 524 -10.03 34.59 -1.84
N ARG A 525 -10.46 33.58 -2.62
CA ARG A 525 -10.58 32.21 -2.16
C ARG A 525 -9.24 31.69 -1.64
N ARG A 526 -8.17 31.80 -2.44
CA ARG A 526 -6.83 31.35 -2.02
C ARG A 526 -6.30 32.13 -0.82
N THR A 527 -6.55 33.43 -0.73
CA THR A 527 -6.15 34.25 0.43
C THR A 527 -6.85 33.78 1.71
N VAL A 528 -8.15 33.52 1.64
CA VAL A 528 -8.95 33.01 2.76
C VAL A 528 -8.46 31.62 3.18
N HIS A 529 -8.27 30.71 2.23
CA HIS A 529 -7.81 29.35 2.51
C HIS A 529 -6.35 29.31 3.01
N TRP A 530 -5.46 30.19 2.52
CA TRP A 530 -4.13 30.37 3.08
C TRP A 530 -4.18 30.82 4.54
N LEU A 531 -5.02 31.80 4.86
CA LEU A 531 -5.25 32.26 6.22
C LEU A 531 -5.73 31.13 7.13
N MET A 532 -6.62 30.29 6.64
CA MET A 532 -7.13 29.12 7.36
C MET A 532 -6.17 27.93 7.35
N LYS A 533 -4.92 28.12 6.90
CA LYS A 533 -3.82 27.13 6.94
C LYS A 533 -4.09 25.90 6.10
N GLU A 534 -4.69 26.03 4.92
CA GLU A 534 -4.79 24.93 4.01
C GLU A 534 -3.40 24.50 3.51
N PRO A 535 -3.09 23.18 3.61
CA PRO A 535 -1.73 22.68 3.29
C PRO A 535 -1.30 22.96 1.84
N ASP A 536 -2.22 22.90 0.89
CA ASP A 536 -1.92 23.13 -0.54
C ASP A 536 -1.53 24.58 -0.86
N LEU A 537 -1.89 25.52 0.00
CA LEU A 537 -1.58 26.93 -0.13
C LEU A 537 -0.44 27.40 0.78
N ASP A 538 0.14 26.49 1.57
CA ASP A 538 1.30 26.82 2.39
C ASP A 538 2.56 26.87 1.52
N GLU A 539 3.25 28.02 1.53
CA GLU A 539 4.50 28.25 0.81
C GLU A 539 5.67 27.43 1.37
N ARG A 540 5.53 26.91 2.60
CA ARG A 540 6.54 26.05 3.28
C ARG A 540 6.08 24.60 3.35
N ALA A 541 5.07 24.22 2.58
CA ALA A 541 4.49 22.88 2.63
C ALA A 541 5.54 21.81 2.32
N ILE A 542 5.65 20.85 3.21
CA ILE A 542 6.37 19.60 2.99
C ILE A 542 5.38 18.62 2.37
N SER A 543 5.70 18.08 1.20
CA SER A 543 4.97 16.98 0.58
C SER A 543 5.82 15.73 0.66
N LEU A 544 5.24 14.66 1.19
CA LEU A 544 5.87 13.35 1.26
C LEU A 544 5.05 12.39 0.40
N SER A 545 5.73 11.63 -0.43
CA SER A 545 5.15 10.53 -1.20
C SER A 545 6.05 9.32 -1.11
N ALA A 546 5.45 8.16 -0.92
CA ALA A 546 6.13 6.87 -0.97
C ALA A 546 6.05 6.33 -2.40
N ASP A 547 7.17 5.87 -2.92
CA ASP A 547 7.26 5.16 -4.18
C ASP A 547 8.23 3.99 -3.98
N ASN A 548 7.67 2.79 -3.91
CA ASN A 548 8.40 1.59 -3.53
C ASN A 548 9.11 1.75 -2.16
N ASP A 549 10.41 1.53 -2.11
CA ASP A 549 11.24 1.67 -0.90
C ASP A 549 11.82 3.08 -0.73
N ASP A 550 11.36 4.06 -1.53
CA ASP A 550 11.84 5.42 -1.51
C ASP A 550 10.78 6.41 -1.02
N ILE A 551 11.20 7.34 -0.17
CA ILE A 551 10.40 8.50 0.24
C ILE A 551 10.84 9.69 -0.59
N THR A 552 9.98 10.17 -1.45
CA THR A 552 10.21 11.42 -2.15
C THR A 552 9.72 12.58 -1.30
N VAL A 553 10.65 13.46 -0.93
CA VAL A 553 10.37 14.69 -0.18
C VAL A 553 10.38 15.86 -1.14
N ARG A 554 9.32 16.67 -1.09
CA ARG A 554 9.22 17.92 -1.83
C ARG A 554 8.89 19.05 -0.86
N ILE A 555 9.70 20.07 -0.85
CA ILE A 555 9.46 21.29 -0.06
C ILE A 555 9.32 22.46 -1.04
N ARG A 556 8.27 23.23 -0.85
CA ARG A 556 8.10 24.46 -1.61
C ARG A 556 8.98 25.54 -0.94
N ASP A 557 10.05 25.93 -1.58
CA ASP A 557 10.87 27.07 -1.16
C ASP A 557 11.15 27.94 -2.38
N VAL A 558 10.58 29.14 -2.35
CA VAL A 558 10.63 30.10 -3.46
C VAL A 558 11.99 30.81 -3.50
N ASN A 559 12.72 30.86 -2.38
CA ASN A 559 13.87 31.74 -2.20
C ASN A 559 15.22 31.00 -2.25
N SER A 560 15.24 29.66 -2.09
CA SER A 560 16.47 28.89 -1.99
C SER A 560 16.69 27.96 -3.19
N ASN A 561 17.94 27.76 -3.56
CA ASN A 561 18.33 26.78 -4.59
C ASN A 561 18.70 25.41 -4.00
N THR A 562 18.95 25.35 -2.72
CA THR A 562 19.30 24.13 -1.96
C THR A 562 18.71 24.23 -0.57
N GLY A 563 18.34 23.11 0.00
CA GLY A 563 17.84 23.01 1.37
C GLY A 563 18.29 21.72 2.02
N ASN A 564 18.26 21.67 3.33
CA ASN A 564 18.52 20.46 4.09
C ASN A 564 17.28 20.09 4.91
N ILE A 565 17.02 18.80 5.02
CA ILE A 565 15.98 18.24 5.88
C ILE A 565 16.62 17.28 6.87
N THR A 566 16.01 17.19 8.05
CA THR A 566 16.33 16.15 9.02
C THR A 566 15.28 15.08 8.93
N VAL A 567 15.71 13.84 8.71
CA VAL A 567 14.86 12.66 8.63
C VAL A 567 15.06 11.84 9.89
N THR A 568 13.98 11.54 10.59
CA THR A 568 13.97 10.61 11.72
C THR A 568 13.44 9.28 11.25
N ARG A 569 14.20 8.22 11.43
CA ARG A 569 13.83 6.83 11.06
C ARG A 569 13.01 6.16 12.14
N PRO A 570 12.36 5.03 11.86
CA PRO A 570 11.56 4.27 12.85
C PRO A 570 12.36 3.84 14.10
N ASP A 571 13.67 3.57 13.97
CA ASP A 571 14.59 3.23 15.05
C ASP A 571 15.04 4.45 15.90
N GLY A 572 14.56 5.67 15.55
CA GLY A 572 14.94 6.92 16.21
C GLY A 572 16.25 7.55 15.70
N SER A 573 16.96 6.90 14.78
CA SER A 573 18.15 7.50 14.15
C SER A 573 17.76 8.69 13.27
N THR A 574 18.68 9.66 13.14
CA THR A 574 18.43 10.87 12.35
C THR A 574 19.49 11.07 11.29
N ASP A 575 19.05 11.35 10.06
CA ASP A 575 19.88 11.66 8.91
C ASP A 575 19.58 13.06 8.39
N VAL A 576 20.60 13.73 7.84
CA VAL A 576 20.43 15.01 7.14
C VAL A 576 20.54 14.77 5.63
N VAL A 577 19.48 15.09 4.92
CA VAL A 577 19.37 14.90 3.47
C VAL A 577 19.32 16.24 2.76
N GLY A 578 20.20 16.43 1.77
CA GLY A 578 20.23 17.61 0.92
C GLY A 578 19.17 17.54 -0.18
N LEU A 579 18.42 18.63 -0.33
CA LEU A 579 17.43 18.79 -1.39
C LEU A 579 18.03 19.59 -2.55
N LYS A 580 17.58 19.25 -3.77
CA LYS A 580 17.95 19.96 -5.01
C LYS A 580 16.72 20.62 -5.61
N LYS A 581 16.93 21.78 -6.24
CA LYS A 581 15.85 22.50 -6.91
C LYS A 581 15.39 21.78 -8.17
N ASP A 582 14.09 21.51 -8.20
CA ASP A 582 13.38 21.01 -9.36
C ASP A 582 12.14 21.90 -9.59
N GLN A 583 12.23 22.79 -10.58
CA GLN A 583 11.25 23.85 -10.84
C GLN A 583 10.97 24.73 -9.61
N ASP A 584 9.76 24.66 -9.04
CA ASP A 584 9.31 25.43 -7.87
C ASP A 584 9.48 24.66 -6.55
N TRP A 585 10.11 23.49 -6.58
CA TRP A 585 10.27 22.61 -5.45
C TRP A 585 11.72 22.29 -5.18
N LEU A 586 12.06 22.15 -3.92
CA LEU A 586 13.26 21.45 -3.48
C LEU A 586 12.88 19.97 -3.32
N THR A 587 13.51 19.09 -4.09
CA THR A 587 13.20 17.66 -4.11
C THR A 587 14.39 16.83 -3.64
N GLY A 588 14.13 15.81 -2.86
CA GLY A 588 15.12 14.82 -2.42
C GLY A 588 14.46 13.46 -2.24
N THR A 589 15.25 12.41 -2.38
CA THR A 589 14.81 11.03 -2.19
C THR A 589 15.55 10.41 -1.03
N ILE A 590 14.85 9.65 -0.20
CA ILE A 590 15.35 8.96 0.99
C ILE A 590 15.03 7.49 0.83
N ALA A 591 16.02 6.63 0.86
CA ALA A 591 15.79 5.19 0.87
C ALA A 591 15.23 4.77 2.24
N ALA A 592 14.05 4.15 2.22
CA ALA A 592 13.38 3.62 3.39
C ALA A 592 13.72 2.13 3.53
N ASN A 593 14.71 1.83 4.36
CA ASN A 593 15.19 0.46 4.56
C ASN A 593 14.43 -0.30 5.66
N GLN A 594 13.54 0.38 6.37
CA GLN A 594 12.77 -0.15 7.50
C GLN A 594 11.30 0.22 7.36
N ALA A 595 10.41 -0.71 7.68
CA ALA A 595 9.00 -0.40 7.82
C ALA A 595 8.76 0.43 9.09
N GLY A 596 7.82 1.39 9.03
CA GLY A 596 7.47 2.20 10.18
C GLY A 596 7.32 3.68 9.87
N LEU A 597 7.30 4.49 10.92
CA LEU A 597 7.07 5.92 10.84
C LEU A 597 8.36 6.69 10.58
N TYR A 598 8.39 7.43 9.49
CA TYR A 598 9.45 8.38 9.15
C TYR A 598 8.98 9.80 9.45
N GLY A 599 9.75 10.56 10.19
CA GLY A 599 9.54 11.98 10.45
C GLY A 599 10.47 12.83 9.57
N VAL A 600 9.95 13.81 8.86
CA VAL A 600 10.73 14.75 8.06
C VAL A 600 10.55 16.15 8.61
N LYS A 601 11.65 16.80 8.99
CA LYS A 601 11.66 18.16 9.53
C LYS A 601 12.52 19.07 8.64
N ASN A 602 11.98 20.23 8.26
CA ASN A 602 12.73 21.25 7.53
C ASN A 602 13.49 22.20 8.48
N SER A 603 14.36 23.04 7.92
CA SER A 603 15.11 24.08 8.66
C SER A 603 14.22 25.09 9.38
N ASP A 604 13.02 25.32 8.88
CA ASP A 604 12.06 26.31 9.36
C ASP A 604 11.13 25.76 10.46
N GLY A 605 11.39 24.53 10.91
CA GLY A 605 10.65 23.89 11.99
C GLY A 605 9.39 23.14 11.55
N GLY A 606 9.00 23.18 10.26
CA GLY A 606 7.90 22.38 9.72
C GLY A 606 8.23 20.89 9.82
N GLN A 607 7.28 20.09 10.27
CA GLN A 607 7.44 18.64 10.42
C GLN A 607 6.27 17.91 9.78
N LYS A 608 6.59 16.81 9.08
CA LYS A 608 5.58 15.91 8.50
C LYS A 608 6.03 14.48 8.62
N TYR A 609 5.08 13.58 8.68
CA TYR A 609 5.33 12.16 8.86
C TYR A 609 4.77 11.35 7.70
N ILE A 610 5.43 10.25 7.42
CA ILE A 610 4.96 9.25 6.46
C ILE A 610 5.23 7.86 7.02
N VAL A 611 4.30 6.95 6.80
CA VAL A 611 4.48 5.55 7.15
C VAL A 611 4.95 4.82 5.90
N MET A 612 6.06 4.11 6.01
CA MET A 612 6.59 3.24 4.98
C MET A 612 6.28 1.79 5.35
N GLY A 613 5.86 1.03 4.35
CA GLY A 613 5.34 -0.30 4.60
C GLY A 613 3.93 -0.30 5.19
N SER A 614 3.43 -1.45 5.59
CA SER A 614 2.23 -1.51 6.43
C SER A 614 2.59 -0.96 7.82
N PRO A 615 1.77 -0.07 8.42
CA PRO A 615 1.98 0.36 9.80
C PRO A 615 1.85 -0.80 10.80
N ASP A 616 1.25 -1.90 10.37
CA ASP A 616 1.05 -3.15 11.10
C ASP A 616 1.23 -4.31 10.10
N PRO A 617 2.48 -4.70 9.76
CA PRO A 617 2.73 -5.74 8.77
C PRO A 617 2.26 -7.10 9.28
N PRO A 618 1.48 -7.87 8.51
CA PRO A 618 1.04 -9.20 8.91
C PRO A 618 2.20 -10.14 9.31
N GLU A 619 3.35 -10.02 8.66
CA GLU A 619 4.56 -10.79 9.00
C GLU A 619 5.10 -10.54 10.41
N LEU A 620 4.82 -9.38 11.02
CA LEU A 620 5.26 -9.06 12.37
C LEU A 620 4.23 -9.41 13.45
N HIS A 621 3.02 -9.83 13.05
CA HIS A 621 1.96 -10.17 14.00
C HIS A 621 2.25 -11.41 14.84
N ASP A 622 2.92 -12.37 14.26
CA ASP A 622 3.36 -13.60 14.92
C ASP A 622 4.65 -14.07 14.25
N LEU A 623 5.73 -14.05 14.99
CA LEU A 623 7.05 -14.43 14.49
C LEU A 623 7.50 -15.80 14.98
N ARG A 624 6.67 -16.47 15.78
CA ARG A 624 6.96 -17.79 16.33
C ARG A 624 6.90 -18.86 15.26
N SER A 625 7.81 -19.80 15.33
CA SER A 625 7.82 -20.96 14.44
C SER A 625 6.62 -21.88 14.72
N THR A 626 5.75 -22.07 13.71
CA THR A 626 4.55 -22.91 13.85
C THR A 626 4.36 -23.88 12.69
N PRO A 627 3.92 -25.13 12.96
CA PRO A 627 3.54 -26.07 11.92
C PRO A 627 2.11 -25.88 11.40
N GLU A 628 1.26 -25.09 12.07
CA GLU A 628 -0.19 -25.09 11.90
C GLU A 628 -0.65 -24.83 10.47
N HIS A 629 -0.09 -23.81 9.81
CA HIS A 629 -0.47 -23.45 8.45
C HIS A 629 -0.02 -24.46 7.38
N LEU A 630 1.06 -25.23 7.65
CA LEU A 630 1.62 -26.21 6.72
C LEU A 630 1.11 -27.63 6.98
N GLU A 631 0.68 -27.93 8.20
CA GLU A 631 0.25 -29.25 8.60
C GLU A 631 -0.84 -29.87 7.71
N PRO A 632 -1.91 -29.11 7.31
CA PRO A 632 -2.94 -29.65 6.42
C PRO A 632 -2.40 -30.06 5.04
N LEU A 633 -1.45 -29.30 4.45
CA LEU A 633 -0.81 -29.60 3.17
C LEU A 633 0.05 -30.87 3.29
N VAL A 634 0.91 -30.90 4.31
CA VAL A 634 1.84 -32.01 4.56
C VAL A 634 1.08 -33.31 4.80
N LYS A 635 0.05 -33.29 5.66
CA LYS A 635 -0.81 -34.46 5.91
C LYS A 635 -1.54 -34.92 4.64
N HIS A 636 -2.03 -33.98 3.83
CA HIS A 636 -2.78 -34.34 2.61
C HIS A 636 -1.87 -34.95 1.54
N THR A 637 -0.63 -34.47 1.38
CA THR A 637 0.33 -34.96 0.40
C THR A 637 1.15 -36.16 0.89
N GLY A 638 1.02 -36.55 2.16
CA GLY A 638 1.71 -37.68 2.78
C GLY A 638 3.17 -37.40 3.13
N GLY A 639 3.56 -36.16 3.25
CA GLY A 639 4.89 -35.72 3.68
C GLY A 639 5.08 -35.75 5.21
N SER A 640 6.06 -35.02 5.71
CA SER A 640 6.37 -34.85 7.13
C SER A 640 6.80 -33.43 7.46
N ILE A 641 6.58 -33.02 8.71
CA ILE A 641 7.12 -31.81 9.28
C ILE A 641 8.23 -32.19 10.25
N LEU A 642 9.39 -31.58 10.10
CA LEU A 642 10.57 -31.81 10.94
C LEU A 642 11.14 -30.43 11.32
N ARG A 643 11.51 -30.25 12.59
CA ARG A 643 12.11 -29.00 13.06
C ARG A 643 13.64 -29.09 12.96
N LEU A 644 14.24 -28.02 12.43
CA LEU A 644 15.69 -27.83 12.36
C LEU A 644 16.14 -27.20 13.70
N SER A 645 16.40 -27.99 14.73
CA SER A 645 16.97 -27.51 15.99
C SER A 645 18.48 -27.77 16.04
N GLN A 646 19.18 -27.03 16.92
CA GLN A 646 20.63 -27.18 17.11
C GLN A 646 21.10 -28.62 17.39
N SER A 647 20.23 -29.51 17.87
CA SER A 647 20.52 -30.89 18.23
C SER A 647 20.02 -31.90 17.21
N SER A 648 19.22 -31.52 16.20
CA SER A 648 18.69 -32.45 15.21
C SER A 648 19.42 -32.31 13.87
N GLN A 649 20.00 -33.40 13.40
CA GLN A 649 20.62 -33.48 12.08
C GLN A 649 19.57 -33.24 11.00
N THR A 650 19.94 -32.55 9.92
CA THR A 650 19.15 -32.46 8.69
C THR A 650 18.71 -33.88 8.26
N PRO A 651 17.41 -34.11 7.95
CA PRO A 651 16.96 -35.47 7.61
C PRO A 651 17.61 -35.99 6.35
N ASP A 652 17.92 -37.31 6.34
CA ASP A 652 18.43 -37.99 5.14
C ASP A 652 17.33 -38.00 4.05
N VAL A 653 17.69 -37.62 2.83
CA VAL A 653 16.74 -37.57 1.69
C VAL A 653 16.87 -38.87 0.87
N GLN A 654 15.78 -39.66 0.83
CA GLN A 654 15.72 -40.94 0.16
C GLN A 654 14.79 -40.95 -1.05
N ARG A 655 15.12 -41.81 -2.04
CA ARG A 655 14.23 -42.09 -3.18
C ARG A 655 13.27 -43.22 -2.83
N VAL A 656 11.99 -43.03 -2.95
CA VAL A 656 10.96 -43.99 -2.50
C VAL A 656 9.94 -44.22 -3.62
N LYS A 657 9.49 -45.47 -3.73
CA LYS A 657 8.43 -45.81 -4.71
C LYS A 657 7.14 -45.05 -4.42
N PRO A 658 6.33 -44.68 -5.43
CA PRO A 658 5.11 -43.88 -5.26
C PRO A 658 4.08 -44.42 -4.26
N SER A 659 4.10 -45.73 -3.97
CA SER A 659 3.19 -46.38 -3.02
C SER A 659 3.78 -46.62 -1.63
N ALA A 660 5.00 -46.17 -1.38
CA ALA A 660 5.67 -46.40 -0.11
C ALA A 660 5.45 -45.24 0.87
N ARG A 661 5.87 -45.41 2.12
CA ARG A 661 5.86 -44.33 3.11
C ARG A 661 6.96 -43.33 2.77
N TYR A 662 6.67 -42.03 2.91
CA TYR A 662 7.56 -40.95 2.51
C TYR A 662 8.38 -40.33 3.67
N TYR A 663 8.33 -40.87 4.87
CA TYR A 663 9.14 -40.41 6.00
C TYR A 663 9.27 -41.50 7.06
N GLY A 664 10.27 -41.39 7.90
CA GLY A 664 10.49 -42.32 9.01
C GLY A 664 11.75 -42.02 9.79
N THR A 665 12.06 -42.87 10.76
CA THR A 665 13.31 -42.81 11.54
C THR A 665 14.18 -44.02 11.15
N GLY A 666 15.38 -43.75 10.71
CA GLY A 666 16.37 -44.75 10.36
C GLY A 666 17.47 -44.88 11.42
N LEU A 667 18.51 -45.66 11.12
CA LEU A 667 19.68 -45.85 12.01
C LEU A 667 20.48 -44.55 12.20
N ASN A 668 20.43 -43.63 11.21
CA ASN A 668 21.20 -42.41 11.18
C ASN A 668 20.33 -41.16 11.50
N GLY A 669 19.10 -41.33 12.02
CA GLY A 669 18.19 -40.22 12.31
C GLY A 669 16.93 -40.23 11.45
N PRO A 670 16.18 -39.10 11.41
CA PRO A 670 15.00 -38.96 10.59
C PRO A 670 15.35 -38.93 9.11
N TRP A 671 14.43 -39.45 8.28
CA TRP A 671 14.56 -39.38 6.83
C TRP A 671 13.26 -38.94 6.17
N ILE A 672 13.40 -38.29 5.01
CA ILE A 672 12.29 -37.87 4.14
C ILE A 672 12.44 -38.52 2.77
N GLY A 673 11.31 -38.81 2.12
CA GLY A 673 11.27 -39.57 0.89
C GLY A 673 10.73 -38.76 -0.28
N LEU A 674 11.50 -38.74 -1.37
CA LEU A 674 11.06 -38.20 -2.65
C LEU A 674 10.66 -39.34 -3.59
N ARG A 675 9.63 -39.17 -4.40
CA ARG A 675 9.16 -40.20 -5.33
C ARG A 675 10.20 -40.58 -6.37
N ASP A 676 10.37 -41.88 -6.59
CA ASP A 676 11.05 -42.45 -7.73
C ASP A 676 10.00 -42.87 -8.77
N ASN A 677 9.66 -41.96 -9.70
CA ASN A 677 8.61 -42.18 -10.68
C ASN A 677 9.00 -43.09 -11.83
N LYS A 678 10.31 -43.34 -12.00
CA LYS A 678 10.86 -44.09 -13.15
C LYS A 678 10.30 -43.60 -14.49
N ALA A 679 10.18 -42.30 -14.62
CA ALA A 679 9.71 -41.66 -15.82
C ALA A 679 10.63 -41.92 -16.99
N TYR A 680 10.08 -42.15 -18.16
CA TYR A 680 10.85 -42.41 -19.37
C TYR A 680 10.21 -41.75 -20.59
N THR A 681 11.01 -41.44 -21.57
CA THR A 681 10.54 -41.08 -22.91
C THR A 681 10.78 -42.21 -23.90
N VAL A 682 9.84 -42.43 -24.82
CA VAL A 682 10.00 -43.39 -25.89
C VAL A 682 10.78 -42.72 -27.04
N THR A 683 12.05 -43.10 -27.18
CA THR A 683 12.95 -42.53 -28.20
C THR A 683 12.81 -43.20 -29.55
N GLY A 684 12.19 -44.38 -29.59
CA GLY A 684 11.92 -45.07 -30.85
C GLY A 684 11.06 -46.32 -30.63
N THR A 685 10.22 -46.62 -31.62
CA THR A 685 9.41 -47.86 -31.65
C THR A 685 9.79 -48.67 -32.86
N ARG A 686 10.03 -49.95 -32.70
CA ARG A 686 10.31 -50.87 -33.79
C ARG A 686 9.28 -52.00 -33.78
N TYR A 687 8.57 -52.16 -34.89
CA TYR A 687 7.64 -53.26 -35.10
C TYR A 687 8.41 -54.45 -35.68
N ILE A 688 8.36 -55.60 -35.02
CA ILE A 688 8.94 -56.85 -35.46
C ILE A 688 7.77 -57.81 -35.71
N PRO A 689 7.48 -58.16 -36.99
CA PRO A 689 6.39 -59.06 -37.29
C PRO A 689 6.66 -60.43 -36.69
N LEU A 690 5.66 -61.01 -36.04
CA LEU A 690 5.70 -62.36 -35.46
C LEU A 690 5.86 -63.44 -36.51
N MET A 691 5.30 -63.22 -37.71
CA MET A 691 5.42 -64.10 -38.83
C MET A 691 6.03 -63.30 -40.03
N PRO A 692 7.26 -63.64 -40.44
CA PRO A 692 7.85 -63.01 -41.61
C PRO A 692 6.99 -63.23 -42.85
N PRO A 693 6.75 -62.23 -43.73
CA PRO A 693 5.81 -62.32 -44.87
C PRO A 693 6.09 -63.51 -45.79
N TYR A 694 7.36 -63.87 -45.97
CA TYR A 694 7.74 -65.02 -46.83
C TYR A 694 7.31 -66.36 -46.23
N LEU A 695 7.32 -66.55 -44.87
CA LEU A 695 6.82 -67.75 -44.23
C LEU A 695 5.30 -67.83 -44.34
N ALA A 696 4.57 -66.72 -44.16
CA ALA A 696 3.15 -66.66 -44.32
C ALA A 696 2.69 -67.05 -45.72
N VAL A 697 3.42 -66.60 -46.78
CA VAL A 697 3.18 -66.99 -48.16
C VAL A 697 3.48 -68.47 -48.38
N ILE A 698 4.54 -69.03 -47.81
CA ILE A 698 4.85 -70.46 -47.92
C ILE A 698 3.72 -71.30 -47.26
N PHE A 699 3.27 -70.94 -46.05
CA PHE A 699 2.17 -71.65 -45.40
C PHE A 699 0.86 -71.55 -46.18
N MET A 700 0.55 -70.38 -46.76
CA MET A 700 -0.64 -70.21 -47.57
C MET A 700 -0.59 -71.02 -48.86
N LEU A 701 0.56 -70.96 -49.57
CA LEU A 701 0.76 -71.77 -50.80
C LEU A 701 0.72 -73.28 -50.46
N GLY A 702 1.35 -73.72 -49.37
CA GLY A 702 1.33 -75.10 -48.89
C GLY A 702 -0.11 -75.57 -48.60
N ALA A 703 -0.94 -74.73 -47.90
CA ALA A 703 -2.34 -75.02 -47.68
C ALA A 703 -3.15 -75.13 -48.96
N LEU A 704 -2.90 -74.26 -49.96
CA LEU A 704 -3.53 -74.28 -51.26
C LEU A 704 -3.09 -75.52 -52.10
N LEU A 705 -1.83 -75.91 -52.04
CA LEU A 705 -1.34 -77.12 -52.69
C LEU A 705 -1.92 -78.42 -52.08
N LEU A 706 -2.04 -78.46 -50.75
CA LEU A 706 -2.68 -79.57 -50.05
C LEU A 706 -4.17 -79.64 -50.32
N MET A 707 -4.83 -78.49 -50.43
CA MET A 707 -6.23 -78.40 -50.85
C MET A 707 -6.40 -78.98 -52.26
N TRP A 708 -5.57 -78.54 -53.24
CA TRP A 708 -5.62 -79.02 -54.64
C TRP A 708 -5.30 -80.52 -54.72
N TRP A 709 -4.30 -81.06 -54.03
CA TRP A 709 -3.98 -82.45 -54.01
C TRP A 709 -5.12 -83.29 -53.44
N ARG A 710 -5.85 -82.78 -52.43
CA ARG A 710 -6.96 -83.53 -51.81
C ARG A 710 -8.29 -83.38 -52.59
N GLU A 711 -8.47 -82.32 -53.38
CA GLU A 711 -9.61 -82.19 -54.26
C GLU A 711 -9.47 -82.97 -55.55
N GLY A 712 -8.24 -83.29 -56.01
CA GLY A 712 -7.93 -84.04 -57.19
C GLY A 712 -7.92 -85.57 -56.95
N ARG A 713 -8.13 -86.09 -55.76
CA ARG A 713 -8.39 -87.44 -55.34
C ARG A 713 -9.80 -87.55 -54.83
#